data_53b398ead26ddeb4ba9c135eb98b0bd2
#
_entry.id   53b398ead26ddeb4ba9c135eb98b0bd2
#
_cell.length_a   1.000
_cell.length_b   1.000
_cell.length_c   1.000
_cell.angle_alpha   90.00
_cell.angle_beta   90.00
_cell.angle_gamma   90.00
#
_symmetry.space_group_name_H-M   'P 1'
#
loop_
_entity.id
_entity.type
_entity.pdbx_description
1 polymer ?
#
loop_
_entity_poly.entity_id
_entity_poly.type
_entity_poly.pdbx_seq_one_letter_code
_entity_poly.pdbx_strand_id
1 'polypeptide(L)'
;MISGKSRQIRKKNRALYLDFYIDENSIQMKQHAKDIDSFPKRLDKIKSFFLSLKLSNRTIFILMGIAATIWFLVRVIPKPQRAYYPCMRAAAPIMSGFIIYLFSLGGSVVYFRKSLSRFRQTHYKKAFFLAFISFVLLAAFAIKDARNALAASGSITFTRGVLPDGPNNPMGTGFGIFPGRVAWIMNKAATNENCKDVLSDAFFMAENNNQDTINKMADNGIKLIGGNSTVKGSWGAIFRSFNKKKTGTESDYSPTQTIFIKINNGQAGWAINSSDLSETGVDSSTGVSNAAISETTPATVLAIVRQLVDSCNIPQEKIYVSEPMTHVYKSTSDIILDKYPKVKILDKENYTSLGRTTSTGWTEKAIVYSDKGDVMPDAIDDAIINEMYNADYQINIAALKAHARTGVTLCAKQHFGSHGDHGSYGWGSFYLHDGLICVDNDAFTSTSRVDYHSYRVLTDLMGHEKLGRNTLLFIVDGLWGGIESTDMAVKWKTAPFNNNWPNSLFMSQDEVAVESVCIDFLRSEANSNTAFKDRPFFPAVDDYLHQAADRANWPDGIIYDPEGDGTPMPSSLGVHEHWNNNTKKQYSKDLNPNGKGIDLVSFPSNLVQHENVTNSISGIKYTSNLKLYPNPCTYQATLSYQLTENARINIDLVSLDGRIMKHIKHMQLAAGAYMDKIDANGLRKGFYICRIAANNELRTIKLEIK
;
A
#
# COMPACT_ATOMS: atom_id res chain seq x y z
N MET A 1 11.36 24.85 46.18
CA MET A 1 10.06 25.49 45.87
C MET A 1 9.94 26.03 44.43
N ILE A 2 10.85 25.69 43.53
CA ILE A 2 10.80 26.16 42.12
C ILE A 2 10.28 25.08 41.16
N SER A 3 10.25 23.80 41.60
CA SER A 3 9.77 22.68 40.75
C SER A 3 8.24 22.51 40.68
N GLY A 4 7.48 23.11 41.61
CA GLY A 4 6.03 22.96 41.63
C GLY A 4 5.25 23.87 40.66
N LYS A 5 5.79 25.04 40.35
CA LYS A 5 5.09 26.00 39.45
C LYS A 5 5.21 25.65 37.98
N SER A 6 6.29 24.99 37.57
CA SER A 6 6.44 24.56 36.16
C SER A 6 5.53 23.40 35.77
N ARG A 7 5.24 22.49 36.72
CA ARG A 7 4.28 21.39 36.51
C ARG A 7 2.82 21.82 36.44
N GLN A 8 2.44 22.86 37.19
CA GLN A 8 1.08 23.39 37.13
C GLN A 8 0.82 24.20 35.84
N ILE A 9 1.82 24.90 35.33
CA ILE A 9 1.71 25.64 34.05
C ILE A 9 1.63 24.64 32.88
N ARG A 10 2.39 23.54 32.91
CA ARG A 10 2.29 22.49 31.87
C ARG A 10 0.96 21.73 31.91
N LYS A 11 0.41 21.44 33.11
CA LYS A 11 -0.92 20.82 33.22
C LYS A 11 -2.05 21.77 32.76
N LYS A 12 -1.94 23.07 33.03
CA LYS A 12 -2.94 24.04 32.60
C LYS A 12 -2.92 24.27 31.09
N ASN A 13 -1.74 24.25 30.48
CA ASN A 13 -1.63 24.35 29.01
C ASN A 13 -2.07 23.06 28.31
N ARG A 14 -1.90 21.88 28.95
CA ARG A 14 -2.36 20.61 28.38
C ARG A 14 -3.88 20.43 28.46
N ALA A 15 -4.51 20.92 29.52
CA ALA A 15 -5.97 20.95 29.64
C ALA A 15 -6.58 21.98 28.68
N LEU A 16 -5.97 23.14 28.51
CA LEU A 16 -6.40 24.15 27.53
C LEU A 16 -6.27 23.66 26.08
N TYR A 17 -5.28 22.82 25.76
CA TYR A 17 -5.11 22.28 24.39
C TYR A 17 -6.11 21.15 24.09
N LEU A 18 -6.47 20.33 25.09
CA LEU A 18 -7.51 19.28 24.94
C LEU A 18 -8.93 19.87 24.90
N ASP A 19 -9.21 20.86 25.75
CA ASP A 19 -10.50 21.55 25.75
C ASP A 19 -10.71 22.41 24.48
N PHE A 20 -9.63 22.95 23.88
CA PHE A 20 -9.71 23.71 22.63
C PHE A 20 -10.02 22.83 21.43
N TYR A 21 -9.58 21.56 21.42
CA TYR A 21 -9.73 20.65 20.26
C TYR A 21 -11.10 19.93 20.26
N ILE A 22 -11.68 19.67 21.42
CA ILE A 22 -13.01 19.05 21.51
C ILE A 22 -14.11 20.10 21.37
N ASP A 23 -13.88 21.34 21.83
CA ASP A 23 -14.89 22.39 21.82
C ASP A 23 -14.92 23.20 20.51
N GLU A 24 -13.77 23.38 19.81
CA GLU A 24 -13.73 24.09 18.53
C GLU A 24 -14.42 23.35 17.39
N ASN A 25 -14.32 22.01 17.31
CA ASN A 25 -14.98 21.28 16.23
C ASN A 25 -16.50 21.12 16.39
N SER A 26 -17.03 21.19 17.61
CA SER A 26 -18.48 21.10 17.84
C SER A 26 -19.16 22.47 18.02
N ILE A 27 -18.45 23.47 18.55
CA ILE A 27 -19.00 24.80 18.80
C ILE A 27 -18.67 25.77 17.66
N GLN A 28 -17.49 25.69 17.04
CA GLN A 28 -17.21 26.48 15.83
C GLN A 28 -18.05 26.03 14.64
N MET A 29 -18.33 24.73 14.44
CA MET A 29 -19.25 24.32 13.37
C MET A 29 -20.71 24.78 13.63
N LYS A 30 -21.18 24.85 14.87
CA LYS A 30 -22.52 25.37 15.16
C LYS A 30 -22.61 26.89 15.23
N GLN A 31 -21.55 27.59 15.60
CA GLN A 31 -21.49 29.03 15.59
C GLN A 31 -21.09 29.61 14.23
N HIS A 32 -20.15 28.95 13.50
CA HIS A 32 -19.89 29.28 12.10
C HIS A 32 -21.04 28.92 11.16
N ALA A 33 -21.85 27.89 11.44
CA ALA A 33 -23.05 27.63 10.65
C ALA A 33 -24.10 28.74 10.77
N LYS A 34 -24.14 29.50 11.85
CA LYS A 34 -25.02 30.69 11.99
C LYS A 34 -24.43 31.96 11.41
N ASP A 35 -23.10 32.12 11.45
CA ASP A 35 -22.43 33.28 10.86
C ASP A 35 -22.08 33.10 9.37
N ILE A 36 -22.02 31.84 8.88
CA ILE A 36 -21.81 31.50 7.47
C ILE A 36 -23.01 31.85 6.60
N ASP A 37 -24.22 31.87 7.12
CA ASP A 37 -25.41 32.29 6.34
C ASP A 37 -25.42 33.80 5.96
N SER A 38 -24.60 34.63 6.59
CA SER A 38 -24.45 36.04 6.21
C SER A 38 -23.17 36.36 5.40
N PHE A 39 -22.17 35.51 5.45
CA PHE A 39 -20.86 35.71 4.78
C PHE A 39 -20.78 35.17 3.34
N PRO A 40 -21.40 34.03 2.99
CA PRO A 40 -21.28 33.44 1.66
C PRO A 40 -21.88 34.25 0.55
N LYS A 41 -23.02 34.88 0.76
CA LYS A 41 -23.73 35.66 -0.28
C LYS A 41 -22.98 36.89 -0.78
N ARG A 42 -22.08 37.47 0.02
CA ARG A 42 -21.22 38.56 -0.43
C ARG A 42 -19.96 38.06 -1.16
N LEU A 43 -19.37 36.94 -0.73
CA LEU A 43 -18.22 36.34 -1.40
C LEU A 43 -18.61 35.70 -2.73
N ASP A 44 -19.76 35.07 -2.82
CA ASP A 44 -20.27 34.51 -4.09
C ASP A 44 -20.61 35.62 -5.09
N LYS A 45 -21.11 36.75 -4.64
CA LYS A 45 -21.28 37.94 -5.51
C LYS A 45 -19.93 38.52 -5.95
N ILE A 46 -18.92 38.54 -5.09
CA ILE A 46 -17.58 38.99 -5.45
C ILE A 46 -16.92 37.96 -6.38
N LYS A 47 -17.01 36.67 -6.10
CA LYS A 47 -16.51 35.59 -6.94
C LYS A 47 -17.19 35.59 -8.32
N SER A 48 -18.51 35.68 -8.37
CA SER A 48 -19.26 35.76 -9.62
C SER A 48 -18.99 37.04 -10.41
N PHE A 49 -18.76 38.14 -9.73
CA PHE A 49 -18.32 39.41 -10.35
C PHE A 49 -16.93 39.28 -10.99
N PHE A 50 -15.93 38.70 -10.27
CA PHE A 50 -14.59 38.47 -10.83
C PHE A 50 -14.60 37.43 -11.97
N LEU A 51 -15.42 36.38 -11.89
CA LEU A 51 -15.60 35.39 -12.96
C LEU A 51 -16.28 36.01 -14.19
N SER A 52 -17.18 36.97 -14.01
CA SER A 52 -17.85 37.67 -15.11
C SER A 52 -16.93 38.63 -15.89
N LEU A 53 -15.83 39.07 -15.27
CA LEU A 53 -14.88 40.02 -15.89
C LEU A 53 -13.94 39.39 -16.91
N LYS A 54 -13.95 38.03 -17.10
CA LYS A 54 -13.03 37.29 -18.00
C LYS A 54 -11.59 37.83 -17.99
N LEU A 55 -11.07 38.17 -16.79
CA LEU A 55 -9.72 38.69 -16.62
C LEU A 55 -8.70 37.61 -16.97
N SER A 56 -7.61 38.00 -17.64
CA SER A 56 -6.52 37.06 -17.90
C SER A 56 -5.83 36.63 -16.57
N ASN A 57 -5.27 35.45 -16.52
CA ASN A 57 -4.53 34.96 -15.34
C ASN A 57 -3.42 35.95 -14.90
N ARG A 58 -2.80 36.66 -15.84
CA ARG A 58 -1.81 37.71 -15.54
C ARG A 58 -2.43 38.91 -14.81
N THR A 59 -3.62 39.34 -15.21
CA THR A 59 -4.33 40.44 -14.57
C THR A 59 -4.74 40.08 -13.15
N ILE A 60 -5.22 38.84 -12.95
CA ILE A 60 -5.57 38.30 -11.62
C ILE A 60 -4.32 38.25 -10.73
N PHE A 61 -3.20 37.74 -11.23
CA PHE A 61 -1.92 37.69 -10.48
C PHE A 61 -1.43 39.08 -10.06
N ILE A 62 -1.50 40.03 -10.96
CA ILE A 62 -1.10 41.44 -10.64
C ILE A 62 -2.00 42.03 -9.56
N LEU A 63 -3.31 41.89 -9.68
CA LEU A 63 -4.27 42.37 -8.70
C LEU A 63 -4.11 41.72 -7.34
N MET A 64 -3.93 40.41 -7.29
CA MET A 64 -3.69 39.65 -6.07
C MET A 64 -2.33 40.02 -5.45
N GLY A 65 -1.29 40.17 -6.27
CA GLY A 65 0.04 40.58 -5.83
C GLY A 65 0.06 41.99 -5.20
N ILE A 66 -0.64 42.96 -5.81
CA ILE A 66 -0.81 44.28 -5.24
C ILE A 66 -1.58 44.20 -3.91
N ALA A 67 -2.70 43.51 -3.89
CA ALA A 67 -3.51 43.35 -2.68
C ALA A 67 -2.74 42.66 -1.54
N ALA A 68 -2.02 41.57 -1.82
CA ALA A 68 -1.20 40.86 -0.84
C ALA A 68 -0.05 41.77 -0.32
N THR A 69 0.59 42.54 -1.19
CA THR A 69 1.67 43.43 -0.81
C THR A 69 1.16 44.55 0.10
N ILE A 70 0.06 45.21 -0.27
CA ILE A 70 -0.54 46.28 0.56
C ILE A 70 -0.97 45.69 1.90
N TRP A 71 -1.64 44.54 1.91
CA TRP A 71 -2.11 43.87 3.12
C TRP A 71 -0.94 43.52 4.06
N PHE A 72 0.12 42.95 3.51
CA PHE A 72 1.32 42.60 4.27
C PHE A 72 1.99 43.88 4.88
N LEU A 73 2.22 44.91 4.08
CA LEU A 73 2.86 46.13 4.54
C LEU A 73 2.05 46.84 5.65
N VAL A 74 0.75 46.98 5.47
CA VAL A 74 -0.14 47.65 6.46
C VAL A 74 -0.19 46.87 7.78
N ARG A 75 -0.08 45.55 7.75
CA ARG A 75 -0.18 44.73 8.95
C ARG A 75 1.15 44.48 9.66
N VAL A 76 2.23 44.31 8.90
CA VAL A 76 3.54 43.88 9.43
C VAL A 76 4.42 45.04 9.80
N ILE A 77 4.42 46.14 9.02
CA ILE A 77 5.27 47.34 9.34
C ILE A 77 4.98 47.87 10.76
N PRO A 78 3.71 48.07 11.18
CA PRO A 78 3.44 48.60 12.52
C PRO A 78 3.74 47.65 13.66
N LYS A 79 3.71 46.34 13.40
CA LYS A 79 3.97 45.24 14.39
C LYS A 79 4.63 44.05 13.69
N PRO A 80 5.97 43.95 13.63
CA PRO A 80 6.71 42.91 12.91
C PRO A 80 6.37 41.45 13.34
N GLN A 81 6.01 41.25 14.60
CA GLN A 81 5.60 39.94 15.12
C GLN A 81 4.37 39.35 14.41
N ARG A 82 3.58 40.16 13.72
CA ARG A 82 2.43 39.69 12.94
C ARG A 82 2.82 38.94 11.65
N ALA A 83 4.08 39.04 11.23
CA ALA A 83 4.58 38.26 10.08
C ALA A 83 4.41 36.75 10.27
N TYR A 84 4.40 36.26 11.51
CA TYR A 84 4.22 34.84 11.85
C TYR A 84 2.75 34.39 11.89
N TYR A 85 1.79 35.28 11.69
CA TYR A 85 0.37 34.88 11.70
C TYR A 85 0.00 34.07 10.43
N PRO A 86 -0.88 33.08 10.51
CA PRO A 86 -1.24 32.23 9.36
C PRO A 86 -1.66 33.02 8.11
N CYS A 87 -2.45 34.07 8.29
CA CYS A 87 -2.88 34.95 7.18
C CYS A 87 -1.73 35.74 6.54
N MET A 88 -0.65 36.05 7.29
CA MET A 88 0.53 36.70 6.74
C MET A 88 1.48 35.72 6.08
N ARG A 89 1.60 34.49 6.61
CA ARG A 89 2.34 33.41 5.97
C ARG A 89 1.71 33.01 4.63
N ALA A 90 0.39 33.03 4.50
CA ALA A 90 -0.30 32.83 3.23
C ALA A 90 -0.13 33.99 2.22
N ALA A 91 -0.03 35.22 2.68
CA ALA A 91 0.16 36.38 1.82
C ALA A 91 1.63 36.60 1.37
N ALA A 92 2.60 36.12 2.15
CA ALA A 92 4.02 36.34 1.90
C ALA A 92 4.54 35.75 0.59
N PRO A 93 4.20 34.50 0.20
CA PRO A 93 4.62 33.94 -1.10
C PRO A 93 4.04 34.69 -2.29
N ILE A 94 2.78 35.13 -2.22
CA ILE A 94 2.12 35.91 -3.28
C ILE A 94 2.79 37.27 -3.43
N MET A 95 3.07 37.94 -2.32
CA MET A 95 3.78 39.22 -2.28
C MET A 95 5.20 39.07 -2.81
N SER A 96 5.98 38.11 -2.34
CA SER A 96 7.37 37.92 -2.78
C SER A 96 7.45 37.55 -4.25
N GLY A 97 6.58 36.66 -4.73
CA GLY A 97 6.47 36.32 -6.15
C GLY A 97 6.16 37.55 -7.01
N PHE A 98 5.24 38.39 -6.57
CA PHE A 98 4.87 39.63 -7.25
C PHE A 98 5.99 40.68 -7.26
N ILE A 99 6.70 40.86 -6.14
CA ILE A 99 7.85 41.77 -6.05
C ILE A 99 8.98 41.28 -6.99
N ILE A 100 9.31 40.02 -7.00
CA ILE A 100 10.30 39.43 -7.94
C ILE A 100 9.88 39.69 -9.39
N TYR A 101 8.60 39.48 -9.71
CA TYR A 101 8.03 39.77 -11.03
C TYR A 101 8.24 41.22 -11.45
N LEU A 102 7.92 42.17 -10.57
CA LEU A 102 8.09 43.59 -10.84
C LEU A 102 9.57 44.02 -11.03
N PHE A 103 10.47 43.48 -10.17
CA PHE A 103 11.90 43.74 -10.28
C PHE A 103 12.52 43.15 -11.52
N SER A 104 12.13 41.93 -11.89
CA SER A 104 12.64 41.25 -13.10
C SER A 104 12.19 41.98 -14.37
N LEU A 105 10.91 42.28 -14.48
CA LEU A 105 10.36 42.99 -15.64
C LEU A 105 10.79 44.45 -15.71
N GLY A 106 10.62 45.17 -14.60
CA GLY A 106 10.99 46.59 -14.51
C GLY A 106 12.50 46.82 -14.65
N GLY A 107 13.29 45.96 -13.98
CA GLY A 107 14.75 46.00 -14.09
C GLY A 107 15.24 45.75 -15.52
N SER A 108 14.69 44.71 -16.20
CA SER A 108 15.03 44.43 -17.58
C SER A 108 14.80 45.64 -18.49
N VAL A 109 13.63 46.28 -18.41
CA VAL A 109 13.29 47.48 -19.22
C VAL A 109 14.23 48.66 -18.92
N VAL A 110 14.54 48.90 -17.66
CA VAL A 110 15.45 50.00 -17.25
C VAL A 110 16.88 49.74 -17.77
N TYR A 111 17.41 48.56 -17.58
CA TYR A 111 18.76 48.23 -18.07
C TYR A 111 18.83 48.21 -19.60
N PHE A 112 17.79 47.78 -20.29
CA PHE A 112 17.70 47.86 -21.74
C PHE A 112 17.72 49.28 -22.26
N ARG A 113 16.91 50.18 -21.65
CA ARG A 113 16.92 51.60 -21.99
C ARG A 113 18.27 52.26 -21.74
N LYS A 114 18.93 51.95 -20.61
CA LYS A 114 20.29 52.43 -20.32
C LYS A 114 21.32 51.86 -21.31
N SER A 115 21.18 50.61 -21.75
CA SER A 115 22.04 50.02 -22.78
C SER A 115 21.93 50.79 -24.10
N LEU A 116 20.71 51.03 -24.58
CA LEU A 116 20.46 51.82 -25.80
C LEU A 116 21.03 53.24 -25.70
N SER A 117 20.91 53.92 -24.53
CA SER A 117 21.49 55.23 -24.30
C SER A 117 23.02 55.19 -24.40
N ARG A 118 23.66 54.19 -23.79
CA ARG A 118 25.13 54.02 -23.83
C ARG A 118 25.62 53.62 -25.22
N PHE A 119 24.84 52.85 -25.97
CA PHE A 119 25.14 52.51 -27.35
C PHE A 119 25.16 53.76 -28.25
N ARG A 120 24.17 54.63 -28.11
CA ARG A 120 24.12 55.92 -28.80
C ARG A 120 25.27 56.87 -28.44
N GLN A 121 25.87 56.73 -27.24
CA GLN A 121 27.04 57.47 -26.79
C GLN A 121 28.36 56.79 -27.12
N THR A 122 28.40 55.78 -28.04
CA THR A 122 29.56 55.01 -28.46
C THR A 122 30.31 54.24 -27.38
N HIS A 123 29.69 54.08 -26.19
CA HIS A 123 30.25 53.31 -25.09
C HIS A 123 29.86 51.79 -25.19
N TYR A 124 30.28 51.15 -26.23
CA TYR A 124 29.85 49.78 -26.62
C TYR A 124 30.03 48.77 -25.50
N LYS A 125 31.23 48.74 -24.83
CA LYS A 125 31.44 47.76 -23.73
C LYS A 125 30.42 47.87 -22.61
N LYS A 126 30.10 49.14 -22.19
CA LYS A 126 29.07 49.39 -21.16
C LYS A 126 27.66 49.09 -21.67
N ALA A 127 27.38 49.35 -22.94
CA ALA A 127 26.12 49.04 -23.56
C ALA A 127 25.86 47.52 -23.60
N PHE A 128 26.85 46.72 -24.03
CA PHE A 128 26.77 45.26 -24.02
C PHE A 128 26.58 44.67 -22.62
N PHE A 129 27.31 45.18 -21.64
CA PHE A 129 27.16 44.73 -20.25
C PHE A 129 25.74 44.98 -19.71
N LEU A 130 25.18 46.17 -19.97
CA LEU A 130 23.81 46.51 -19.56
C LEU A 130 22.75 45.70 -20.33
N ALA A 131 23.00 45.39 -21.61
CA ALA A 131 22.15 44.51 -22.40
C ALA A 131 22.17 43.07 -21.85
N PHE A 132 23.35 42.59 -21.48
CA PHE A 132 23.50 41.28 -20.84
C PHE A 132 22.72 41.17 -19.51
N ILE A 133 22.83 42.18 -18.64
CA ILE A 133 22.04 42.24 -17.39
C ILE A 133 20.55 42.23 -17.70
N SER A 134 20.10 43.04 -18.69
CA SER A 134 18.70 43.03 -19.12
C SER A 134 18.24 41.67 -19.60
N PHE A 135 19.08 40.98 -20.40
CA PHE A 135 18.80 39.62 -20.89
C PHE A 135 18.74 38.61 -19.77
N VAL A 136 19.66 38.64 -18.80
CA VAL A 136 19.66 37.74 -17.62
C VAL A 136 18.37 37.91 -16.80
N LEU A 137 17.95 39.15 -16.57
CA LEU A 137 16.70 39.45 -15.85
C LEU A 137 15.45 38.95 -16.64
N LEU A 138 15.47 39.09 -17.96
CA LEU A 138 14.41 38.61 -18.84
C LEU A 138 14.40 37.06 -18.92
N ALA A 139 15.59 36.44 -18.97
CA ALA A 139 15.75 34.98 -18.97
C ALA A 139 15.30 34.37 -17.63
N ALA A 140 15.66 35.00 -16.50
CA ALA A 140 15.18 34.58 -15.18
C ALA A 140 13.64 34.62 -15.08
N PHE A 141 13.02 35.63 -15.70
CA PHE A 141 11.57 35.76 -15.83
C PHE A 141 11.00 34.65 -16.72
N ALA A 142 11.60 34.40 -17.90
CA ALA A 142 11.14 33.40 -18.85
C ALA A 142 11.35 31.95 -18.34
N ILE A 143 12.42 31.69 -17.57
CA ILE A 143 12.69 30.36 -16.96
C ILE A 143 11.65 30.05 -15.90
N LYS A 144 11.21 31.05 -15.12
CA LYS A 144 10.14 30.84 -14.14
C LYS A 144 8.79 30.58 -14.82
N ASP A 145 8.47 31.31 -15.89
CA ASP A 145 7.28 31.05 -16.70
C ASP A 145 7.38 29.71 -17.44
N ALA A 146 8.57 29.32 -17.91
CA ALA A 146 8.82 28.03 -18.55
C ALA A 146 8.78 26.86 -17.55
N ARG A 147 9.29 27.03 -16.31
CA ARG A 147 9.12 26.03 -15.24
C ARG A 147 7.65 25.87 -14.86
N ASN A 148 6.91 26.96 -14.73
CA ASN A 148 5.47 26.91 -14.49
C ASN A 148 4.69 26.33 -15.69
N ALA A 149 5.14 26.56 -16.92
CA ALA A 149 4.55 25.97 -18.13
C ALA A 149 4.97 24.50 -18.31
N LEU A 150 6.20 24.12 -17.93
CA LEU A 150 6.66 22.73 -17.88
C LEU A 150 6.02 21.95 -16.73
N ALA A 151 5.84 22.56 -15.56
CA ALA A 151 5.05 21.98 -14.49
C ALA A 151 3.56 21.84 -14.89
N ALA A 152 3.02 22.80 -15.63
CA ALA A 152 1.66 22.73 -16.19
C ALA A 152 1.55 21.79 -17.42
N SER A 153 2.63 21.59 -18.18
CA SER A 153 2.69 20.64 -19.31
C SER A 153 3.12 19.24 -18.89
N GLY A 154 3.73 19.11 -17.71
CA GLY A 154 4.09 17.86 -17.06
C GLY A 154 3.02 17.34 -16.09
N SER A 155 1.90 18.04 -15.90
CA SER A 155 0.75 17.48 -15.22
C SER A 155 0.20 16.37 -16.11
N ILE A 156 0.61 15.14 -15.85
CA ILE A 156 -0.03 13.96 -16.40
C ILE A 156 -1.48 14.06 -15.94
N THR A 157 -2.37 14.43 -16.85
CA THR A 157 -3.81 14.46 -16.59
C THR A 157 -4.27 13.02 -16.53
N PHE A 158 -4.34 12.46 -15.34
CA PHE A 158 -4.90 11.13 -15.16
C PHE A 158 -6.40 11.17 -15.43
N THR A 159 -6.85 10.30 -16.31
CA THR A 159 -8.27 10.03 -16.49
C THR A 159 -8.65 8.86 -15.59
N ARG A 160 -9.72 8.99 -14.81
CA ARG A 160 -10.21 7.91 -13.94
C ARG A 160 -10.33 6.61 -14.73
N GLY A 161 -9.70 5.55 -14.23
CA GLY A 161 -9.68 4.23 -14.87
C GLY A 161 -8.64 4.04 -15.98
N VAL A 162 -7.82 5.04 -16.30
CA VAL A 162 -6.68 4.89 -17.21
C VAL A 162 -5.41 4.68 -16.38
N LEU A 163 -4.72 3.58 -16.63
CA LEU A 163 -3.47 3.23 -15.95
C LEU A 163 -2.29 3.95 -16.62
N PRO A 164 -1.38 4.59 -15.87
CA PRO A 164 -0.28 5.35 -16.45
C PRO A 164 0.76 4.46 -17.15
N ASP A 165 0.97 3.24 -16.67
CA ASP A 165 1.96 2.28 -17.15
C ASP A 165 1.37 1.13 -17.98
N GLY A 166 0.03 1.05 -18.07
CA GLY A 166 -0.68 0.02 -18.82
C GLY A 166 -0.67 -1.37 -18.18
N PRO A 167 -1.39 -2.33 -18.76
CA PRO A 167 -1.48 -3.69 -18.22
C PRO A 167 -0.28 -4.54 -18.62
N ASN A 168 0.02 -5.56 -17.80
CA ASN A 168 1.02 -6.58 -18.06
C ASN A 168 2.41 -6.01 -18.43
N ASN A 169 2.80 -4.95 -17.75
CA ASN A 169 4.09 -4.28 -17.92
C ASN A 169 4.87 -4.29 -16.59
N PRO A 170 5.46 -5.44 -16.19
CA PRO A 170 6.06 -5.60 -14.88
C PRO A 170 7.32 -4.76 -14.71
N MET A 171 7.43 -4.06 -13.59
CA MET A 171 8.64 -3.36 -13.14
C MET A 171 9.12 -3.92 -11.80
N GLY A 172 10.43 -3.88 -11.57
CA GLY A 172 11.04 -4.40 -10.34
C GLY A 172 11.30 -5.90 -10.38
N THR A 173 11.57 -6.45 -9.20
CA THR A 173 11.97 -7.85 -9.02
C THR A 173 11.13 -8.50 -7.93
N GLY A 174 10.36 -9.52 -8.29
CA GLY A 174 9.53 -10.25 -7.35
C GLY A 174 10.32 -10.97 -6.27
N PHE A 175 9.76 -11.04 -5.07
CA PHE A 175 10.31 -11.72 -3.90
C PHE A 175 9.47 -12.94 -3.48
N GLY A 176 10.03 -13.73 -2.57
CA GLY A 176 9.40 -14.89 -1.97
C GLY A 176 9.84 -16.23 -2.56
N ILE A 177 9.28 -17.33 -2.04
CA ILE A 177 9.51 -18.70 -2.52
C ILE A 177 9.15 -18.80 -4.01
N PHE A 178 8.04 -18.18 -4.36
CA PHE A 178 7.57 -17.98 -5.73
C PHE A 178 7.60 -16.46 -5.98
N PRO A 179 8.64 -15.92 -6.60
CA PRO A 179 8.81 -14.48 -6.72
C PRO A 179 7.61 -13.78 -7.37
N GLY A 180 7.06 -12.77 -6.69
CA GLY A 180 5.89 -12.01 -7.14
C GLY A 180 4.55 -12.75 -6.97
N ARG A 181 4.49 -13.88 -6.24
CA ARG A 181 3.24 -14.60 -6.01
C ARG A 181 2.34 -13.87 -5.03
N VAL A 182 1.09 -13.71 -5.43
CA VAL A 182 -0.03 -13.29 -4.58
C VAL A 182 -1.07 -14.40 -4.55
N ALA A 183 -1.43 -14.86 -3.36
CA ALA A 183 -2.52 -15.81 -3.17
C ALA A 183 -3.81 -15.05 -2.85
N TRP A 184 -4.82 -15.21 -3.68
CA TRP A 184 -6.17 -14.71 -3.47
C TRP A 184 -7.11 -15.85 -3.08
N ILE A 185 -7.62 -15.83 -1.86
CA ILE A 185 -8.52 -16.84 -1.32
C ILE A 185 -9.89 -16.21 -1.10
N MET A 186 -10.92 -16.76 -1.71
CA MET A 186 -12.28 -16.27 -1.60
C MET A 186 -13.25 -17.40 -1.20
N ASN A 187 -14.12 -17.09 -0.23
CA ASN A 187 -15.21 -18.01 0.12
C ASN A 187 -16.44 -17.24 0.63
N LYS A 188 -17.53 -17.26 -0.13
CA LYS A 188 -18.78 -16.56 0.21
C LYS A 188 -19.39 -16.95 1.56
N ALA A 189 -19.04 -18.13 2.10
CA ALA A 189 -19.49 -18.58 3.40
C ALA A 189 -18.62 -18.04 4.56
N ALA A 190 -17.63 -17.18 4.29
CA ALA A 190 -16.77 -16.62 5.33
C ALA A 190 -17.50 -15.58 6.18
N THR A 191 -18.39 -14.79 5.58
CA THR A 191 -19.14 -13.74 6.26
C THR A 191 -20.65 -13.91 6.12
N ASN A 192 -21.39 -13.30 7.03
CA ASN A 192 -22.85 -13.22 6.96
C ASN A 192 -23.25 -12.21 5.87
N GLU A 193 -23.85 -12.71 4.79
CA GLU A 193 -24.33 -11.85 3.69
C GLU A 193 -25.35 -10.80 4.15
N ASN A 194 -26.12 -11.09 5.22
CA ASN A 194 -27.18 -10.21 5.70
C ASN A 194 -26.71 -9.21 6.79
N CYS A 195 -25.44 -9.22 7.17
CA CYS A 195 -24.87 -8.24 8.09
C CYS A 195 -25.09 -6.82 7.57
N LYS A 196 -25.48 -5.91 8.45
CA LYS A 196 -25.77 -4.50 8.15
C LYS A 196 -24.55 -3.59 8.36
N ASP A 197 -23.53 -4.11 9.03
CA ASP A 197 -22.31 -3.42 9.43
C ASP A 197 -22.58 -2.12 10.24
N VAL A 198 -23.51 -2.21 11.17
CA VAL A 198 -23.74 -1.21 12.22
C VAL A 198 -23.29 -1.77 13.56
N LEU A 199 -23.06 -0.94 14.59
CA LEU A 199 -22.53 -1.41 15.89
C LEU A 199 -23.36 -2.53 16.56
N SER A 200 -24.67 -2.58 16.32
CA SER A 200 -25.55 -3.65 16.83
C SER A 200 -25.56 -4.92 15.96
N ASP A 201 -24.91 -4.89 14.80
CA ASP A 201 -24.79 -5.98 13.82
C ASP A 201 -23.53 -5.72 12.98
N ALA A 202 -22.35 -5.75 13.64
CA ALA A 202 -21.11 -5.28 13.10
C ALA A 202 -20.28 -6.39 12.46
N PHE A 203 -19.43 -6.01 11.49
CA PHE A 203 -18.52 -6.89 10.79
C PHE A 203 -17.62 -7.71 11.72
N PHE A 204 -17.22 -7.15 12.86
CA PHE A 204 -16.31 -7.80 13.81
C PHE A 204 -16.98 -8.82 14.75
N MET A 205 -18.32 -8.87 14.78
CA MET A 205 -19.07 -9.80 15.65
C MET A 205 -18.93 -11.24 15.21
N ALA A 206 -18.87 -12.16 16.17
CA ALA A 206 -18.65 -13.59 15.91
C ALA A 206 -19.72 -14.22 15.00
N GLU A 207 -20.98 -13.81 15.16
CA GLU A 207 -22.12 -14.27 14.36
C GLU A 207 -22.04 -13.86 12.88
N ASN A 208 -21.27 -12.83 12.58
CA ASN A 208 -21.07 -12.35 11.22
C ASN A 208 -19.84 -12.96 10.52
N ASN A 209 -19.07 -13.80 11.24
CA ASN A 209 -17.83 -14.40 10.74
C ASN A 209 -17.81 -15.91 10.98
N ASN A 210 -17.75 -16.68 9.92
CA ASN A 210 -17.59 -18.13 10.01
C ASN A 210 -16.11 -18.48 10.22
N GLN A 211 -15.73 -18.61 11.50
CA GLN A 211 -14.33 -18.84 11.88
C GLN A 211 -13.74 -20.11 11.22
N ASP A 212 -14.49 -21.19 11.11
CA ASP A 212 -14.00 -22.45 10.47
C ASP A 212 -13.72 -22.24 8.98
N THR A 213 -14.56 -21.48 8.31
CA THR A 213 -14.35 -21.12 6.91
C THR A 213 -13.13 -20.21 6.76
N ILE A 214 -12.99 -19.20 7.61
CA ILE A 214 -11.86 -18.26 7.61
C ILE A 214 -10.54 -19.00 7.93
N ASN A 215 -10.56 -19.93 8.88
CA ASN A 215 -9.42 -20.80 9.17
C ASN A 215 -8.98 -21.62 7.93
N LYS A 216 -9.93 -22.20 7.20
CA LYS A 216 -9.64 -22.93 5.95
C LYS A 216 -9.12 -22.01 4.84
N MET A 217 -9.64 -20.79 4.76
CA MET A 217 -9.13 -19.78 3.82
C MET A 217 -7.67 -19.45 4.13
N ALA A 218 -7.36 -19.13 5.39
CA ALA A 218 -5.99 -18.87 5.83
C ALA A 218 -5.06 -20.07 5.57
N ASP A 219 -5.52 -21.30 5.87
CA ASP A 219 -4.73 -22.53 5.62
C ASP A 219 -4.42 -22.71 4.13
N ASN A 220 -5.37 -22.46 3.25
CA ASN A 220 -5.17 -22.54 1.81
C ASN A 220 -4.21 -21.44 1.32
N GLY A 221 -4.35 -20.20 1.83
CA GLY A 221 -3.46 -19.10 1.49
C GLY A 221 -2.00 -19.42 1.83
N ILE A 222 -1.74 -19.85 3.04
CA ILE A 222 -0.38 -20.23 3.48
C ILE A 222 0.18 -21.39 2.62
N LYS A 223 -0.65 -22.38 2.27
CA LYS A 223 -0.20 -23.47 1.39
C LYS A 223 0.15 -22.99 -0.01
N LEU A 224 -0.59 -22.05 -0.57
CA LEU A 224 -0.29 -21.44 -1.87
C LEU A 224 1.01 -20.65 -1.84
N ILE A 225 1.27 -19.89 -0.76
CA ILE A 225 2.50 -19.10 -0.59
C ILE A 225 3.71 -20.01 -0.30
N GLY A 226 3.58 -20.95 0.63
CA GLY A 226 4.68 -21.82 1.04
C GLY A 226 4.93 -23.01 0.12
N GLY A 227 4.02 -23.28 -0.83
CA GLY A 227 4.15 -24.37 -1.80
C GLY A 227 4.15 -25.78 -1.17
N ASN A 228 3.57 -25.96 0.00
CA ASN A 228 3.55 -27.24 0.71
C ASN A 228 2.12 -27.72 0.96
N SER A 229 1.93 -29.02 1.09
CA SER A 229 0.60 -29.63 1.33
C SER A 229 0.07 -29.39 2.75
N THR A 230 0.93 -29.04 3.70
CA THR A 230 0.59 -28.79 5.10
C THR A 230 0.85 -27.33 5.50
N VAL A 231 0.07 -26.83 6.44
CA VAL A 231 0.27 -25.49 7.02
C VAL A 231 1.65 -25.37 7.66
N LYS A 232 2.04 -26.33 8.50
CA LYS A 232 3.36 -26.37 9.13
C LYS A 232 4.51 -26.34 8.13
N GLY A 233 4.43 -27.19 7.10
CA GLY A 233 5.46 -27.24 6.06
C GLY A 233 5.57 -25.95 5.26
N SER A 234 4.43 -25.28 5.02
CA SER A 234 4.38 -24.00 4.32
C SER A 234 4.99 -22.89 5.15
N TRP A 235 4.63 -22.77 6.43
CA TRP A 235 5.28 -21.81 7.34
C TRP A 235 6.79 -22.06 7.46
N GLY A 236 7.21 -23.32 7.59
CA GLY A 236 8.65 -23.67 7.59
C GLY A 236 9.36 -23.18 6.32
N ALA A 237 8.75 -23.36 5.14
CA ALA A 237 9.31 -22.86 3.89
C ALA A 237 9.37 -21.32 3.87
N ILE A 238 8.32 -20.65 4.37
CA ILE A 238 8.26 -19.18 4.45
C ILE A 238 9.36 -18.65 5.37
N PHE A 239 9.55 -19.23 6.57
CA PHE A 239 10.64 -18.84 7.49
C PHE A 239 12.01 -19.04 6.84
N ARG A 240 12.28 -20.18 6.24
CA ARG A 240 13.58 -20.44 5.57
C ARG A 240 13.85 -19.48 4.44
N SER A 241 12.87 -19.20 3.59
CA SER A 241 13.00 -18.24 2.50
C SER A 241 13.30 -16.83 3.02
N PHE A 242 12.58 -16.41 4.05
CA PHE A 242 12.79 -15.10 4.67
C PHE A 242 14.16 -14.98 5.34
N ASN A 243 14.56 -15.98 6.12
CA ASN A 243 15.86 -16.02 6.80
C ASN A 243 17.01 -16.00 5.79
N LYS A 244 16.89 -16.74 4.68
CA LYS A 244 17.85 -16.69 3.57
C LYS A 244 18.01 -15.27 3.00
N LYS A 245 16.88 -14.58 2.78
CA LYS A 245 16.90 -13.17 2.31
C LYS A 245 17.57 -12.25 3.34
N LYS A 246 17.24 -12.42 4.63
CA LYS A 246 17.69 -11.53 5.72
C LYS A 246 19.14 -11.76 6.11
N THR A 247 19.58 -13.01 6.18
CA THR A 247 20.89 -13.39 6.75
C THR A 247 21.84 -14.09 5.76
N GLY A 248 21.36 -14.37 4.54
CA GLY A 248 22.09 -15.18 3.56
C GLY A 248 21.99 -16.70 3.78
N THR A 249 21.43 -17.16 4.92
CA THR A 249 21.38 -18.58 5.31
C THR A 249 19.93 -19.04 5.53
N GLU A 250 19.58 -20.20 4.96
CA GLU A 250 18.30 -20.83 5.24
C GLU A 250 18.27 -21.39 6.67
N SER A 251 17.31 -20.94 7.47
CA SER A 251 17.10 -21.49 8.82
C SER A 251 15.60 -21.50 9.17
N ASP A 252 15.23 -22.49 9.97
CA ASP A 252 13.88 -22.57 10.51
C ASP A 252 13.66 -21.56 11.64
N TYR A 253 12.40 -21.35 12.01
CA TYR A 253 12.05 -20.58 13.21
C TYR A 253 12.65 -21.23 14.47
N SER A 254 13.21 -20.41 15.36
CA SER A 254 13.67 -20.83 16.69
C SER A 254 12.69 -20.42 17.79
N PRO A 255 12.40 -21.25 18.79
CA PRO A 255 11.47 -20.93 19.89
C PRO A 255 11.85 -19.72 20.74
N THR A 256 13.08 -19.20 20.59
CA THR A 256 13.53 -17.98 21.25
C THR A 256 13.11 -16.72 20.51
N GLN A 257 12.81 -16.83 19.24
CA GLN A 257 12.48 -15.71 18.35
C GLN A 257 11.05 -15.22 18.56
N THR A 258 10.82 -13.94 18.28
CA THR A 258 9.55 -13.24 18.46
C THR A 258 8.90 -12.91 17.14
N ILE A 259 7.57 -12.96 17.11
CA ILE A 259 6.74 -12.58 15.97
C ILE A 259 5.84 -11.43 16.38
N PHE A 260 5.89 -10.33 15.65
CA PHE A 260 5.02 -9.18 15.83
C PHE A 260 3.95 -9.15 14.74
N ILE A 261 2.70 -9.27 15.10
CA ILE A 261 1.55 -9.17 14.19
C ILE A 261 1.01 -7.75 14.27
N LYS A 262 1.25 -6.96 13.20
CA LYS A 262 0.69 -5.62 13.03
C LYS A 262 -0.69 -5.74 12.41
N ILE A 263 -1.69 -5.15 13.05
CA ILE A 263 -3.08 -5.11 12.58
C ILE A 263 -3.53 -3.68 12.27
N ASN A 264 -4.66 -3.50 11.58
CA ASN A 264 -5.25 -2.20 11.33
C ASN A 264 -6.42 -1.96 12.29
N ASN A 265 -6.15 -1.24 13.37
CA ASN A 265 -7.14 -0.68 14.30
C ASN A 265 -6.89 0.82 14.48
N GLY A 266 -6.62 1.54 13.38
CA GLY A 266 -6.23 2.95 13.40
C GLY A 266 -7.25 3.88 14.06
N GLN A 267 -8.52 3.53 14.04
CA GLN A 267 -9.59 4.32 14.64
C GLN A 267 -9.80 4.03 16.15
N ALA A 268 -9.14 3.01 16.70
CA ALA A 268 -9.14 2.72 18.12
C ALA A 268 -8.46 3.81 18.99
N GLY A 269 -7.91 4.84 18.37
CA GLY A 269 -7.42 6.04 19.06
C GLY A 269 -8.54 6.98 19.52
N TRP A 270 -9.75 6.90 18.92
CA TRP A 270 -10.87 7.79 19.20
C TRP A 270 -12.24 7.09 19.16
N ALA A 271 -12.43 6.07 18.34
CA ALA A 271 -13.68 5.32 18.22
C ALA A 271 -13.75 4.14 19.22
N ILE A 272 -13.41 4.38 20.48
CA ILE A 272 -13.23 3.36 21.52
C ILE A 272 -13.78 3.81 22.86
N ASN A 273 -14.34 2.87 23.60
CA ASN A 273 -14.67 3.07 25.01
C ASN A 273 -13.42 2.83 25.87
N SER A 274 -12.91 3.87 26.50
CA SER A 274 -11.68 3.82 27.29
C SER A 274 -11.77 2.90 28.54
N SER A 275 -12.96 2.48 28.96
CA SER A 275 -13.12 1.61 30.12
C SER A 275 -12.88 0.13 29.83
N ASP A 276 -13.15 -0.33 28.60
CA ASP A 276 -13.07 -1.74 28.22
C ASP A 276 -12.49 -1.98 26.82
N LEU A 277 -12.11 -0.92 26.12
CA LEU A 277 -11.55 -0.91 24.77
C LEU A 277 -12.51 -1.50 23.70
N SER A 278 -13.80 -1.44 23.94
CA SER A 278 -14.83 -1.82 22.95
C SER A 278 -15.01 -0.73 21.90
N GLU A 279 -15.48 -1.14 20.73
CA GLU A 279 -15.77 -0.27 19.60
C GLU A 279 -16.97 0.65 19.90
N THR A 280 -16.83 1.95 19.66
CA THR A 280 -17.93 2.91 19.77
C THR A 280 -18.43 3.43 18.44
N GLY A 281 -17.64 3.31 17.38
CA GLY A 281 -17.91 3.69 16.01
C GLY A 281 -18.46 5.10 15.81
N VAL A 282 -17.82 5.89 14.96
CA VAL A 282 -18.38 7.16 14.49
C VAL A 282 -18.18 7.22 13.00
N ASP A 283 -19.23 7.33 12.23
CA ASP A 283 -19.13 7.64 10.81
C ASP A 283 -18.68 9.09 10.65
N SER A 284 -17.46 9.29 10.19
CA SER A 284 -16.88 10.63 10.02
C SER A 284 -17.52 11.42 8.88
N SER A 285 -18.15 10.74 7.92
CA SER A 285 -18.79 11.40 6.78
C SER A 285 -20.16 11.98 7.12
N THR A 286 -20.86 11.35 8.06
CA THR A 286 -22.21 11.74 8.49
C THR A 286 -22.26 12.26 9.92
N GLY A 287 -21.22 12.01 10.72
CA GLY A 287 -21.19 12.30 12.15
C GLY A 287 -22.16 11.42 12.96
N VAL A 288 -22.67 10.34 12.36
CA VAL A 288 -23.61 9.41 13.01
C VAL A 288 -22.81 8.43 13.86
N SER A 289 -23.01 8.45 15.18
CA SER A 289 -22.59 7.36 16.04
C SER A 289 -23.42 6.11 15.71
N ASN A 290 -22.81 4.94 15.78
CA ASN A 290 -23.31 3.58 15.53
C ASN A 290 -22.86 2.95 14.21
N ALA A 291 -21.86 3.51 13.54
CA ALA A 291 -21.18 2.85 12.41
C ALA A 291 -20.14 1.85 12.90
N ALA A 292 -20.00 0.71 12.22
CA ALA A 292 -18.88 -0.19 12.40
C ALA A 292 -17.81 0.16 11.38
N ILE A 293 -16.72 0.76 11.82
CA ILE A 293 -15.64 1.21 10.92
C ILE A 293 -14.85 0.00 10.40
N SER A 294 -14.73 -0.13 9.07
CA SER A 294 -14.02 -1.26 8.44
C SER A 294 -12.53 -1.24 8.76
N GLU A 295 -12.08 -2.25 9.51
CA GLU A 295 -10.68 -2.46 9.91
C GLU A 295 -10.33 -3.96 9.85
N THR A 296 -9.18 -4.38 10.38
CA THR A 296 -8.81 -5.80 10.38
C THR A 296 -9.81 -6.63 11.18
N THR A 297 -10.34 -7.69 10.55
CA THR A 297 -11.33 -8.57 11.17
C THR A 297 -10.70 -9.44 12.27
N PRO A 298 -11.26 -9.48 13.48
CA PRO A 298 -10.75 -10.31 14.58
C PRO A 298 -10.56 -11.77 14.20
N ALA A 299 -11.47 -12.32 13.40
CA ALA A 299 -11.46 -13.71 12.94
C ALA A 299 -10.24 -14.02 12.03
N THR A 300 -9.79 -13.06 11.22
CA THR A 300 -8.57 -13.21 10.41
C THR A 300 -7.32 -13.27 11.29
N VAL A 301 -7.23 -12.39 12.29
CA VAL A 301 -6.10 -12.38 13.23
C VAL A 301 -6.03 -13.70 13.99
N LEU A 302 -7.17 -14.17 14.51
CA LEU A 302 -7.27 -15.46 15.21
C LEU A 302 -6.84 -16.63 14.31
N ALA A 303 -7.22 -16.64 13.02
CA ALA A 303 -6.84 -17.70 12.10
C ALA A 303 -5.31 -17.79 11.91
N ILE A 304 -4.62 -16.66 11.87
CA ILE A 304 -3.14 -16.62 11.77
C ILE A 304 -2.49 -17.04 13.09
N VAL A 305 -2.95 -16.52 14.24
CA VAL A 305 -2.44 -16.92 15.56
C VAL A 305 -2.61 -18.42 15.76
N ARG A 306 -3.77 -19.00 15.39
CA ARG A 306 -4.02 -20.44 15.42
C ARG A 306 -2.97 -21.23 14.62
N GLN A 307 -2.65 -20.79 13.43
CA GLN A 307 -1.64 -21.47 12.60
C GLN A 307 -0.26 -21.48 13.27
N LEU A 308 0.15 -20.34 13.81
CA LEU A 308 1.43 -20.19 14.47
C LEU A 308 1.53 -21.07 15.73
N VAL A 309 0.47 -21.08 16.54
CA VAL A 309 0.45 -21.85 17.80
C VAL A 309 0.18 -23.33 17.54
N ASP A 310 -0.95 -23.68 16.91
CA ASP A 310 -1.41 -25.07 16.84
C ASP A 310 -0.69 -25.88 15.76
N SER A 311 -0.36 -25.25 14.62
CA SER A 311 0.29 -25.95 13.52
C SER A 311 1.81 -25.90 13.59
N CYS A 312 2.38 -24.76 14.00
CA CYS A 312 3.83 -24.54 14.02
C CYS A 312 4.45 -24.76 15.39
N ASN A 313 3.66 -24.92 16.47
CA ASN A 313 4.09 -25.03 17.86
C ASN A 313 4.91 -23.83 18.32
N ILE A 314 4.61 -22.63 17.83
CA ILE A 314 5.26 -21.39 18.29
C ILE A 314 4.72 -21.05 19.68
N PRO A 315 5.61 -20.80 20.67
CA PRO A 315 5.17 -20.44 22.01
C PRO A 315 4.32 -19.16 21.99
N GLN A 316 3.16 -19.20 22.62
CA GLN A 316 2.20 -18.08 22.63
C GLN A 316 2.84 -16.77 23.12
N GLU A 317 3.71 -16.83 24.13
CA GLU A 317 4.43 -15.70 24.73
C GLU A 317 5.45 -15.05 23.78
N LYS A 318 5.70 -15.66 22.63
CA LYS A 318 6.55 -15.12 21.57
C LYS A 318 5.78 -14.37 20.50
N ILE A 319 4.45 -14.36 20.58
CA ILE A 319 3.56 -13.71 19.62
C ILE A 319 3.01 -12.43 20.25
N TYR A 320 3.23 -11.32 19.56
CA TYR A 320 2.64 -10.01 19.87
C TYR A 320 1.60 -9.67 18.83
N VAL A 321 0.45 -9.15 19.25
CA VAL A 321 -0.57 -8.56 18.36
C VAL A 321 -0.78 -7.11 18.78
N SER A 322 -0.66 -6.17 17.86
CA SER A 322 -0.72 -4.75 18.20
C SER A 322 -1.14 -3.84 17.05
N GLU A 323 -1.71 -2.71 17.43
CA GLU A 323 -1.77 -1.45 16.70
C GLU A 323 -1.00 -0.39 17.53
N PRO A 324 0.30 -0.20 17.30
CA PRO A 324 1.17 0.58 18.21
C PRO A 324 0.71 2.01 18.47
N MET A 325 0.16 2.69 17.48
CA MET A 325 -0.27 4.09 17.58
C MET A 325 -1.56 4.29 18.36
N THR A 326 -2.44 3.28 18.37
CA THR A 326 -3.77 3.35 18.98
C THR A 326 -3.96 2.21 19.98
N HIS A 327 -5.07 1.53 19.95
CA HIS A 327 -5.38 0.40 20.79
C HIS A 327 -5.76 -0.83 19.96
N VAL A 328 -5.71 -2.00 20.57
CA VAL A 328 -6.34 -3.19 20.01
C VAL A 328 -7.76 -3.26 20.58
N TYR A 329 -8.76 -3.35 19.73
CA TYR A 329 -10.16 -3.45 20.16
C TYR A 329 -10.42 -4.68 21.04
N LYS A 330 -11.44 -4.55 21.89
CA LYS A 330 -11.92 -5.63 22.75
C LYS A 330 -12.31 -6.87 21.95
N SER A 331 -13.01 -6.71 20.85
CA SER A 331 -13.42 -7.79 19.95
C SER A 331 -12.24 -8.65 19.46
N THR A 332 -11.12 -8.00 19.13
CA THR A 332 -9.90 -8.69 18.66
C THR A 332 -9.16 -9.37 19.82
N SER A 333 -9.03 -8.69 20.97
CA SER A 333 -8.30 -9.26 22.09
C SER A 333 -8.99 -10.45 22.71
N ASP A 334 -10.31 -10.34 22.92
CA ASP A 334 -11.07 -11.37 23.62
C ASP A 334 -11.05 -12.69 22.84
N ILE A 335 -11.34 -12.64 21.53
CA ILE A 335 -11.33 -13.85 20.70
C ILE A 335 -9.97 -14.56 20.66
N ILE A 336 -8.86 -13.81 20.82
CA ILE A 336 -7.51 -14.36 20.87
C ILE A 336 -7.22 -14.91 22.27
N LEU A 337 -7.43 -14.11 23.31
CA LEU A 337 -7.05 -14.47 24.69
C LEU A 337 -7.92 -15.62 25.25
N ASP A 338 -9.15 -15.77 24.81
CA ASP A 338 -10.00 -16.91 25.15
C ASP A 338 -9.38 -18.25 24.74
N LYS A 339 -8.67 -18.32 23.60
CA LYS A 339 -8.05 -19.53 23.07
C LYS A 339 -6.56 -19.61 23.36
N TYR A 340 -5.88 -18.48 23.35
CA TYR A 340 -4.42 -18.37 23.47
C TYR A 340 -4.03 -17.33 24.54
N PRO A 341 -4.28 -17.63 25.83
CA PRO A 341 -4.18 -16.64 26.93
C PRO A 341 -2.79 -16.11 27.21
N LYS A 342 -1.73 -16.68 26.59
CA LYS A 342 -0.37 -16.19 26.72
C LYS A 342 0.13 -15.37 25.52
N VAL A 343 -0.69 -15.22 24.48
CA VAL A 343 -0.40 -14.28 23.40
C VAL A 343 -0.42 -12.86 23.96
N LYS A 344 0.54 -12.06 23.58
CA LYS A 344 0.68 -10.70 24.10
C LYS A 344 -0.08 -9.72 23.23
N ILE A 345 -1.22 -9.27 23.73
CA ILE A 345 -1.94 -8.15 23.13
C ILE A 345 -1.26 -6.87 23.62
N LEU A 346 -0.41 -6.31 22.77
CA LEU A 346 0.40 -5.15 23.14
C LEU A 346 -0.40 -3.87 22.90
N ASP A 347 -0.53 -3.08 23.95
CA ASP A 347 -1.23 -1.81 23.92
C ASP A 347 -0.31 -0.63 24.26
N LYS A 348 -0.63 0.54 23.76
CA LYS A 348 0.15 1.77 24.01
C LYS A 348 0.07 2.24 25.47
N GLU A 349 -1.00 1.90 26.16
CA GLU A 349 -1.27 2.33 27.53
C GLU A 349 -1.40 1.12 28.46
N ASN A 350 -1.43 1.40 29.76
CA ASN A 350 -1.50 0.35 30.79
C ASN A 350 -2.96 -0.13 30.99
N TYR A 351 -3.35 -1.14 30.24
CA TYR A 351 -4.62 -1.86 30.38
C TYR A 351 -4.41 -3.31 30.85
N THR A 352 -3.47 -3.53 31.78
CA THR A 352 -3.18 -4.87 32.29
C THR A 352 -4.37 -5.53 32.96
N SER A 353 -5.30 -4.78 33.54
CA SER A 353 -6.58 -5.29 34.07
C SER A 353 -7.48 -5.90 33.00
N LEU A 354 -7.29 -5.53 31.74
CA LEU A 354 -7.99 -6.08 30.55
C LEU A 354 -7.15 -7.12 29.81
N GLY A 355 -6.11 -7.69 30.46
CA GLY A 355 -5.24 -8.69 29.83
C GLY A 355 -4.27 -8.13 28.80
N ARG A 356 -4.05 -6.81 28.77
CA ARG A 356 -3.10 -6.18 27.84
C ARG A 356 -1.66 -6.23 28.36
N THR A 357 -0.73 -6.29 27.42
CA THR A 357 0.70 -6.08 27.68
C THR A 357 1.04 -4.64 27.36
N THR A 358 1.69 -3.93 28.28
CA THR A 358 2.14 -2.55 28.03
C THR A 358 3.50 -2.59 27.35
N SER A 359 3.72 -1.73 26.34
CA SER A 359 5.03 -1.58 25.70
C SER A 359 6.10 -1.12 26.70
N THR A 360 7.32 -1.60 26.50
CA THR A 360 8.50 -1.21 27.29
C THR A 360 9.04 0.17 26.91
N GLY A 361 8.51 0.79 25.88
CA GLY A 361 8.86 2.13 25.42
C GLY A 361 9.13 2.21 23.93
N TRP A 362 9.74 3.32 23.52
CA TRP A 362 10.05 3.66 22.16
C TRP A 362 11.56 3.72 21.92
N THR A 363 11.97 3.43 20.71
CA THR A 363 13.33 3.73 20.24
C THR A 363 13.53 5.24 20.11
N GLU A 364 14.78 5.66 19.93
CA GLU A 364 15.10 7.02 19.48
C GLU A 364 15.39 6.95 17.98
N LYS A 365 14.75 7.86 17.17
CA LYS A 365 15.07 8.07 15.76
C LYS A 365 15.25 6.77 14.93
N ALA A 366 14.30 5.87 15.04
CA ALA A 366 14.37 4.60 14.32
C ALA A 366 14.16 4.77 12.82
N ILE A 367 13.35 5.75 12.42
CA ILE A 367 13.04 6.08 11.01
C ILE A 367 13.59 7.46 10.75
N VAL A 368 14.26 7.63 9.59
CA VAL A 368 14.65 8.92 9.04
C VAL A 368 14.01 9.07 7.67
N TYR A 369 13.20 10.09 7.48
CA TYR A 369 12.51 10.28 6.21
C TYR A 369 13.47 10.84 5.15
N SER A 370 13.50 10.19 3.98
CA SER A 370 14.52 10.43 2.95
C SER A 370 14.38 11.79 2.24
N ASP A 371 13.26 12.48 2.40
CA ASP A 371 13.07 13.87 1.92
C ASP A 371 13.77 14.91 2.81
N LYS A 372 14.22 14.53 4.00
CA LYS A 372 14.93 15.38 4.96
C LYS A 372 14.20 16.68 5.31
N GLY A 373 12.87 16.63 5.31
CA GLY A 373 11.99 17.76 5.60
C GLY A 373 11.70 18.70 4.42
N ASP A 374 12.06 18.33 3.20
CA ASP A 374 11.76 19.14 2.01
C ASP A 374 10.26 19.14 1.68
N VAL A 375 9.63 17.99 1.76
CA VAL A 375 8.18 17.80 1.55
C VAL A 375 7.43 17.85 2.88
N MET A 376 8.01 17.26 3.92
CA MET A 376 7.41 17.12 5.26
C MET A 376 8.30 17.79 6.31
N PRO A 377 8.34 19.13 6.41
CA PRO A 377 9.27 19.84 7.29
C PRO A 377 9.05 19.56 8.78
N ASP A 378 7.87 19.11 9.17
CA ASP A 378 7.53 18.78 10.55
C ASP A 378 7.74 17.28 10.90
N ALA A 379 8.17 16.45 9.92
CA ALA A 379 8.42 15.01 10.09
C ALA A 379 9.76 14.63 9.45
N ILE A 380 10.85 14.77 10.21
CA ILE A 380 12.22 14.45 9.75
C ILE A 380 12.61 13.04 10.19
N ASP A 381 12.27 12.66 11.41
CA ASP A 381 12.54 11.35 11.98
C ASP A 381 11.41 10.89 12.91
N ASP A 382 11.39 9.59 13.21
CA ASP A 382 10.35 9.00 14.04
C ASP A 382 10.84 7.79 14.86
N ALA A 383 10.04 7.37 15.85
CA ALA A 383 10.34 6.27 16.76
C ALA A 383 9.45 5.05 16.49
N ILE A 384 9.96 3.87 16.79
CA ILE A 384 9.21 2.60 16.75
C ILE A 384 9.16 2.03 18.17
N ILE A 385 8.05 1.38 18.57
CA ILE A 385 7.99 0.71 19.86
C ILE A 385 9.00 -0.43 19.93
N ASN A 386 9.60 -0.61 21.12
CA ASN A 386 10.72 -1.55 21.33
C ASN A 386 10.38 -2.98 20.92
N GLU A 387 9.17 -3.47 21.21
CA GLU A 387 8.76 -4.83 20.90
C GLU A 387 8.67 -5.06 19.37
N MET A 388 8.23 -4.07 18.60
CA MET A 388 8.18 -4.14 17.14
C MET A 388 9.58 -4.01 16.52
N TYR A 389 10.38 -3.06 17.01
CA TYR A 389 11.75 -2.83 16.55
C TYR A 389 12.65 -4.05 16.77
N ASN A 390 12.50 -4.74 17.91
CA ASN A 390 13.30 -5.90 18.30
C ASN A 390 12.68 -7.23 17.87
N ALA A 391 11.52 -7.24 17.20
CA ALA A 391 10.92 -8.46 16.71
C ALA A 391 11.82 -9.13 15.65
N ASP A 392 11.97 -10.44 15.74
CA ASP A 392 12.69 -11.23 14.74
C ASP A 392 11.95 -11.27 13.41
N TYR A 393 10.62 -11.33 13.49
CA TYR A 393 9.71 -11.37 12.34
C TYR A 393 8.51 -10.47 12.57
N GLN A 394 7.98 -9.91 11.47
CA GLN A 394 6.69 -9.25 11.47
C GLN A 394 5.72 -9.95 10.51
N ILE A 395 4.43 -9.89 10.83
CA ILE A 395 3.32 -10.22 9.95
C ILE A 395 2.43 -8.98 9.90
N ASN A 396 2.17 -8.49 8.70
CA ASN A 396 1.35 -7.32 8.48
C ASN A 396 -0.04 -7.76 7.99
N ILE A 397 -1.10 -7.50 8.77
CA ILE A 397 -2.49 -7.82 8.43
C ILE A 397 -3.26 -6.52 8.24
N ALA A 398 -3.26 -6.00 7.02
CA ALA A 398 -3.93 -4.77 6.65
C ALA A 398 -5.40 -4.99 6.28
N ALA A 399 -6.22 -3.94 6.35
CA ALA A 399 -7.59 -3.96 5.85
C ALA A 399 -7.65 -3.56 4.36
N LEU A 400 -8.48 -4.24 3.58
CA LEU A 400 -8.75 -3.91 2.17
C LEU A 400 -9.76 -2.75 2.09
N LYS A 401 -9.27 -1.53 2.02
CA LYS A 401 -10.13 -0.35 1.88
C LYS A 401 -9.45 0.80 1.15
N ALA A 402 -10.24 1.66 0.52
CA ALA A 402 -9.78 2.94 0.01
C ALA A 402 -9.48 3.92 1.15
N HIS A 403 -8.91 5.07 0.81
CA HIS A 403 -8.55 6.12 1.77
C HIS A 403 -8.51 7.48 1.07
N ALA A 404 -9.21 8.47 1.59
CA ALA A 404 -9.33 9.80 0.96
C ALA A 404 -7.98 10.53 0.79
N ARG A 405 -7.01 10.28 1.67
CA ARG A 405 -5.72 10.98 1.65
C ARG A 405 -4.61 10.23 0.92
N THR A 406 -4.68 8.89 0.90
CA THR A 406 -3.64 8.04 0.32
C THR A 406 -4.10 7.27 -0.91
N GLY A 407 -5.41 7.29 -1.21
CA GLY A 407 -6.05 6.41 -2.18
C GLY A 407 -6.41 5.05 -1.59
N VAL A 408 -5.52 4.41 -0.84
CA VAL A 408 -5.72 3.08 -0.25
C VAL A 408 -5.25 2.98 1.20
N THR A 409 -5.82 2.05 1.95
CA THR A 409 -5.28 1.52 3.20
C THR A 409 -4.89 0.07 2.94
N LEU A 410 -3.60 -0.18 2.77
CA LEU A 410 -3.00 -1.50 2.54
C LEU A 410 -1.79 -1.66 3.46
N CYS A 411 -0.88 -2.59 3.17
CA CYS A 411 0.24 -2.93 4.05
C CYS A 411 1.22 -1.78 4.28
N ALA A 412 1.58 -1.03 3.24
CA ALA A 412 2.47 0.13 3.35
C ALA A 412 1.85 1.24 4.20
N LYS A 413 0.59 1.62 3.89
CA LYS A 413 -0.13 2.67 4.65
C LYS A 413 -0.39 2.25 6.11
N GLN A 414 -0.56 0.97 6.37
CA GLN A 414 -0.73 0.44 7.72
C GLN A 414 0.45 0.77 8.64
N HIS A 415 1.65 0.95 8.09
CA HIS A 415 2.82 1.36 8.85
C HIS A 415 2.73 2.79 9.42
N PHE A 416 1.74 3.61 9.02
CA PHE A 416 1.43 4.86 9.74
C PHE A 416 0.98 4.60 11.20
N GLY A 417 0.51 3.41 11.51
CA GLY A 417 0.24 2.96 12.87
C GLY A 417 1.42 2.26 13.55
N SER A 418 2.61 2.19 12.93
CA SER A 418 3.77 1.44 13.43
C SER A 418 4.77 2.30 14.17
N HIS A 419 4.69 3.61 14.09
CA HIS A 419 5.67 4.55 14.62
C HIS A 419 4.98 5.72 15.33
N GLY A 420 5.72 6.46 16.13
CA GLY A 420 5.23 7.60 16.90
C GLY A 420 6.20 8.76 16.91
N ASP A 421 5.66 9.98 16.86
CA ASP A 421 6.41 11.22 16.84
C ASP A 421 7.36 11.32 18.04
N HIS A 422 8.66 11.21 17.79
CA HIS A 422 9.75 11.27 18.77
C HIS A 422 9.51 10.42 20.03
N GLY A 423 8.91 9.23 19.88
CA GLY A 423 8.60 8.32 20.98
C GLY A 423 7.42 8.75 21.82
N SER A 424 6.56 9.62 21.34
CA SER A 424 5.29 9.95 21.97
C SER A 424 4.13 9.30 21.22
N TYR A 425 3.12 8.85 21.98
CA TYR A 425 1.81 8.52 21.41
C TYR A 425 1.17 9.80 20.92
N GLY A 426 1.40 10.16 19.68
CA GLY A 426 0.92 11.40 19.10
C GLY A 426 0.36 11.20 17.70
N TRP A 427 -0.15 12.29 17.17
CA TRP A 427 -0.65 12.37 15.82
C TRP A 427 0.48 12.52 14.78
N GLY A 428 1.72 12.08 15.08
CA GLY A 428 2.87 12.21 14.19
C GLY A 428 2.59 11.65 12.80
N SER A 429 1.95 10.47 12.74
CA SER A 429 1.52 9.88 11.47
C SER A 429 0.52 10.73 10.67
N PHE A 430 -0.15 11.70 11.30
CA PHE A 430 -1.08 12.59 10.59
C PHE A 430 -0.34 13.51 9.62
N TYR A 431 0.81 14.04 10.01
CA TYR A 431 1.62 14.93 9.17
C TYR A 431 2.21 14.19 7.96
N LEU A 432 2.44 12.88 8.07
CA LEU A 432 2.93 12.08 6.96
C LEU A 432 1.98 12.04 5.76
N HIS A 433 0.70 12.38 5.95
CA HIS A 433 -0.24 12.49 4.84
C HIS A 433 0.11 13.61 3.86
N ASP A 434 0.93 14.57 4.24
CA ASP A 434 1.42 15.62 3.34
C ASP A 434 2.44 15.08 2.31
N GLY A 435 3.14 13.99 2.64
CA GLY A 435 4.02 13.25 1.72
C GLY A 435 3.31 12.24 0.81
N LEU A 436 1.98 12.30 0.73
CA LEU A 436 1.17 11.39 -0.09
C LEU A 436 0.59 12.11 -1.30
N ILE A 437 0.31 11.33 -2.34
CA ILE A 437 -0.32 11.88 -3.53
C ILE A 437 -1.67 12.49 -3.19
N CYS A 438 -1.93 13.68 -3.73
CA CYS A 438 -3.25 14.29 -3.61
C CYS A 438 -4.23 13.57 -4.51
N VAL A 439 -5.13 12.89 -3.89
CA VAL A 439 -6.31 12.38 -4.57
C VAL A 439 -7.28 13.54 -4.65
N ASP A 440 -7.67 13.93 -5.87
CA ASP A 440 -8.52 15.07 -6.12
C ASP A 440 -9.86 14.93 -5.41
N ASN A 441 -9.93 15.49 -4.23
CA ASN A 441 -11.16 15.57 -3.45
C ASN A 441 -11.21 16.90 -2.74
N ASP A 442 -12.26 17.64 -2.99
CA ASP A 442 -12.52 18.96 -2.43
C ASP A 442 -12.44 19.03 -0.90
N ALA A 443 -12.73 17.94 -0.19
CA ALA A 443 -12.70 17.89 1.27
C ALA A 443 -11.29 17.90 1.86
N PHE A 444 -10.26 17.54 1.07
CA PHE A 444 -8.89 17.39 1.53
C PHE A 444 -7.87 18.05 0.59
N THR A 445 -8.29 19.02 -0.21
CA THR A 445 -7.40 19.82 -1.05
C THR A 445 -6.43 20.59 -0.17
N SER A 446 -5.31 19.98 0.12
CA SER A 446 -4.12 20.70 0.56
C SER A 446 -3.37 21.11 -0.70
N THR A 447 -3.17 22.40 -0.87
CA THR A 447 -2.30 22.95 -1.92
C THR A 447 -0.82 22.59 -1.72
N SER A 448 -0.49 21.89 -0.64
CA SER A 448 0.85 21.44 -0.27
C SER A 448 1.14 20.00 -0.67
N ARG A 449 0.17 19.23 -1.17
CA ARG A 449 0.40 17.85 -1.59
C ARG A 449 1.21 17.78 -2.86
N VAL A 450 2.09 16.78 -2.90
CA VAL A 450 3.06 16.62 -3.96
C VAL A 450 2.47 15.89 -5.17
N ASP A 451 2.91 16.29 -6.35
CA ASP A 451 2.51 15.70 -7.62
C ASP A 451 3.04 14.26 -7.79
N TYR A 452 2.56 13.59 -8.84
CA TYR A 452 3.11 12.32 -9.28
C TYR A 452 4.63 12.42 -9.50
N HIS A 453 5.36 11.33 -9.21
CA HIS A 453 6.83 11.24 -9.30
C HIS A 453 7.54 12.25 -8.36
N SER A 454 6.99 12.43 -7.17
CA SER A 454 7.62 13.13 -6.05
C SER A 454 7.91 12.16 -4.92
N TYR A 455 8.64 12.59 -3.90
CA TYR A 455 8.90 11.76 -2.71
C TYR A 455 7.63 11.11 -2.14
N ARG A 456 7.72 9.82 -1.80
CA ARG A 456 6.63 9.04 -1.19
C ARG A 456 7.09 8.42 0.12
N VAL A 457 6.53 8.88 1.21
CA VAL A 457 6.83 8.37 2.56
C VAL A 457 6.55 6.86 2.69
N LEU A 458 5.55 6.33 1.96
CA LEU A 458 5.27 4.89 1.97
C LEU A 458 6.45 4.07 1.47
N THR A 459 7.24 4.59 0.53
CA THR A 459 8.44 3.93 0.01
C THR A 459 9.53 3.79 1.09
N ASP A 460 9.71 4.80 1.95
CA ASP A 460 10.59 4.69 3.13
C ASP A 460 10.11 3.62 4.10
N LEU A 461 8.82 3.60 4.42
CA LEU A 461 8.25 2.63 5.36
C LEU A 461 8.34 1.18 4.85
N MET A 462 8.10 0.97 3.55
CA MET A 462 8.30 -0.32 2.88
C MET A 462 9.78 -0.72 2.85
N GLY A 463 10.67 0.25 2.63
CA GLY A 463 12.12 0.06 2.55
C GLY A 463 12.82 -0.12 3.88
N HIS A 464 12.20 0.27 5.01
CA HIS A 464 12.80 0.26 6.33
C HIS A 464 13.05 -1.16 6.85
N GLU A 465 14.28 -1.41 7.35
CA GLU A 465 14.75 -2.75 7.78
C GLU A 465 13.98 -3.36 8.95
N LYS A 466 13.32 -2.54 9.77
CA LYS A 466 12.52 -2.98 10.92
C LYS A 466 11.01 -2.91 10.66
N LEU A 467 10.56 -2.49 9.49
CA LEU A 467 9.17 -2.44 9.07
C LEU A 467 8.92 -3.34 7.86
N GLY A 468 8.73 -2.79 6.66
CA GLY A 468 8.42 -3.57 5.47
C GLY A 468 9.44 -4.68 5.19
N ARG A 469 10.75 -4.41 5.31
CA ARG A 469 11.80 -5.41 5.09
C ARG A 469 11.92 -6.47 6.19
N ASN A 470 11.36 -6.23 7.38
CA ASN A 470 11.27 -7.24 8.45
C ASN A 470 9.97 -8.05 8.41
N THR A 471 9.10 -7.76 7.47
CA THR A 471 7.81 -8.43 7.34
C THR A 471 7.96 -9.75 6.58
N LEU A 472 7.68 -10.84 7.28
CA LEU A 472 7.75 -12.22 6.80
C LEU A 472 6.62 -12.55 5.83
N LEU A 473 5.43 -11.98 6.10
CA LEU A 473 4.21 -12.21 5.35
C LEU A 473 3.30 -10.98 5.39
N PHE A 474 2.83 -10.57 4.24
CA PHE A 474 1.84 -9.53 4.05
C PHE A 474 0.48 -10.17 3.80
N ILE A 475 -0.53 -9.75 4.55
CA ILE A 475 -1.91 -10.20 4.44
C ILE A 475 -2.80 -8.98 4.29
N VAL A 476 -3.66 -8.97 3.29
CA VAL A 476 -4.71 -7.97 3.16
C VAL A 476 -6.04 -8.65 3.42
N ASP A 477 -6.67 -8.25 4.52
CA ASP A 477 -7.98 -8.72 4.95
C ASP A 477 -9.08 -8.00 4.17
N GLY A 478 -9.66 -8.69 3.24
CA GLY A 478 -10.80 -8.28 2.42
C GLY A 478 -12.04 -9.12 2.70
N LEU A 479 -12.22 -9.64 3.91
CA LEU A 479 -13.51 -10.24 4.28
C LEU A 479 -14.60 -9.18 4.15
N TRP A 480 -14.31 -7.97 4.61
CA TRP A 480 -15.17 -6.79 4.64
C TRP A 480 -14.46 -5.61 3.97
N GLY A 481 -14.78 -5.31 2.72
CA GLY A 481 -14.09 -4.25 1.98
C GLY A 481 -14.63 -2.86 2.28
N GLY A 482 -13.75 -1.93 2.67
CA GLY A 482 -14.11 -0.54 2.98
C GLY A 482 -13.88 0.45 1.83
N ILE A 483 -14.55 1.60 1.92
CA ILE A 483 -14.43 2.69 0.93
C ILE A 483 -13.60 3.88 1.42
N GLU A 484 -13.38 3.97 2.72
CA GLU A 484 -12.62 5.05 3.37
C GLU A 484 -12.03 4.57 4.69
N SER A 485 -11.08 5.32 5.24
CA SER A 485 -10.42 5.03 6.51
C SER A 485 -11.38 4.93 7.69
N THR A 486 -12.49 5.65 7.65
CA THR A 486 -13.44 5.83 8.77
C THR A 486 -14.87 5.42 8.42
N ASP A 487 -15.10 4.84 7.25
CA ASP A 487 -16.43 4.42 6.83
C ASP A 487 -16.67 2.93 7.09
N MET A 488 -17.94 2.54 7.03
CA MET A 488 -18.39 1.15 7.10
C MET A 488 -17.90 0.34 5.89
N ALA A 489 -17.91 -0.98 6.06
CA ALA A 489 -17.74 -1.89 4.93
C ALA A 489 -18.89 -1.76 3.92
N VAL A 490 -18.62 -2.03 2.66
CA VAL A 490 -19.62 -2.02 1.60
C VAL A 490 -19.58 -3.29 0.77
N LYS A 491 -20.73 -3.70 0.26
CA LYS A 491 -20.82 -4.82 -0.67
C LYS A 491 -20.27 -4.42 -2.03
N TRP A 492 -19.47 -5.32 -2.61
CA TRP A 492 -18.81 -5.10 -3.89
C TRP A 492 -19.67 -5.60 -5.05
N LYS A 493 -19.74 -4.81 -6.13
CA LYS A 493 -20.59 -5.07 -7.29
C LYS A 493 -19.93 -5.85 -8.39
N THR A 494 -18.61 -5.71 -8.54
CA THR A 494 -17.86 -6.39 -9.60
C THR A 494 -17.84 -7.90 -9.41
N ALA A 495 -17.68 -8.64 -10.51
CA ALA A 495 -17.48 -10.07 -10.45
C ALA A 495 -16.11 -10.40 -9.82
N PRO A 496 -16.02 -11.44 -8.98
CA PRO A 496 -17.02 -12.45 -8.65
C PRO A 496 -17.89 -12.14 -7.43
N PHE A 497 -17.79 -10.94 -6.87
CA PHE A 497 -18.48 -10.55 -5.62
C PHE A 497 -19.98 -10.41 -5.82
N ASN A 498 -20.41 -9.81 -6.95
CA ASN A 498 -21.81 -9.78 -7.40
C ASN A 498 -22.77 -9.26 -6.32
N ASN A 499 -22.47 -8.09 -5.76
CA ASN A 499 -23.25 -7.42 -4.73
C ASN A 499 -23.25 -8.14 -3.36
N ASN A 500 -22.15 -8.83 -3.05
CA ASN A 500 -21.87 -9.40 -1.74
C ASN A 500 -20.61 -8.79 -1.14
N TRP A 501 -20.30 -9.12 0.13
CA TRP A 501 -19.01 -8.79 0.74
C TRP A 501 -17.87 -9.39 -0.10
N PRO A 502 -16.66 -8.81 -0.10
CA PRO A 502 -15.55 -9.36 -0.88
C PRO A 502 -15.12 -10.77 -0.43
N ASN A 503 -15.32 -11.14 0.84
CA ASN A 503 -15.07 -12.48 1.36
C ASN A 503 -13.70 -13.03 0.97
N SER A 504 -12.68 -12.19 0.97
CA SER A 504 -11.38 -12.45 0.40
C SER A 504 -10.25 -12.27 1.40
N LEU A 505 -9.19 -13.08 1.27
CA LEU A 505 -7.88 -12.85 1.87
C LEU A 505 -6.84 -12.80 0.75
N PHE A 506 -5.92 -11.84 0.81
CA PHE A 506 -4.78 -11.76 -0.09
C PHE A 506 -3.51 -11.95 0.73
N MET A 507 -2.57 -12.77 0.23
CA MET A 507 -1.32 -13.06 0.95
C MET A 507 -0.15 -13.05 -0.01
N SER A 508 1.00 -12.52 0.45
CA SER A 508 2.26 -12.54 -0.30
C SER A 508 3.47 -12.38 0.62
N GLN A 509 4.64 -12.84 0.14
CA GLN A 509 5.93 -12.44 0.69
C GLN A 509 6.49 -11.17 0.00
N ASP A 510 5.83 -10.71 -1.04
CA ASP A 510 6.16 -9.53 -1.84
C ASP A 510 5.11 -8.45 -1.58
N GLU A 511 5.51 -7.39 -0.84
CA GLU A 511 4.62 -6.30 -0.45
C GLU A 511 4.11 -5.53 -1.67
N VAL A 512 5.01 -5.21 -2.60
CA VAL A 512 4.66 -4.46 -3.80
C VAL A 512 3.65 -5.22 -4.65
N ALA A 513 3.83 -6.56 -4.78
CA ALA A 513 2.93 -7.39 -5.56
C ALA A 513 1.52 -7.47 -4.93
N VAL A 514 1.41 -7.69 -3.61
CA VAL A 514 0.09 -7.79 -2.97
C VAL A 514 -0.66 -6.46 -3.00
N GLU A 515 0.05 -5.35 -2.84
CA GLU A 515 -0.56 -4.02 -2.95
C GLU A 515 -1.02 -3.72 -4.37
N SER A 516 -0.22 -4.05 -5.38
CA SER A 516 -0.59 -3.90 -6.79
C SER A 516 -1.89 -4.65 -7.11
N VAL A 517 -1.99 -5.91 -6.66
CA VAL A 517 -3.21 -6.72 -6.83
C VAL A 517 -4.40 -6.08 -6.13
N CYS A 518 -4.25 -5.68 -4.86
CA CYS A 518 -5.34 -5.09 -4.08
C CYS A 518 -5.78 -3.73 -4.65
N ILE A 519 -4.86 -2.92 -5.17
CA ILE A 519 -5.16 -1.67 -5.86
C ILE A 519 -6.00 -1.92 -7.12
N ASP A 520 -5.67 -2.93 -7.93
CA ASP A 520 -6.45 -3.28 -9.11
C ASP A 520 -7.88 -3.71 -8.75
N PHE A 521 -8.06 -4.49 -7.68
CA PHE A 521 -9.38 -4.84 -7.16
C PHE A 521 -10.17 -3.62 -6.70
N LEU A 522 -9.57 -2.75 -5.88
CA LEU A 522 -10.20 -1.52 -5.39
C LEU A 522 -10.54 -0.56 -6.54
N ARG A 523 -9.63 -0.40 -7.51
CA ARG A 523 -9.82 0.44 -8.70
C ARG A 523 -10.98 -0.07 -9.56
N SER A 524 -11.03 -1.39 -9.77
CA SER A 524 -12.14 -2.03 -10.47
C SER A 524 -13.48 -1.77 -9.80
N GLU A 525 -13.54 -1.95 -8.48
CA GLU A 525 -14.76 -1.72 -7.71
C GLU A 525 -15.15 -0.25 -7.72
N ALA A 526 -14.23 0.68 -7.50
CA ALA A 526 -14.48 2.11 -7.51
C ALA A 526 -15.05 2.63 -8.85
N ASN A 527 -14.66 2.01 -9.96
CA ASN A 527 -15.20 2.33 -11.28
C ASN A 527 -16.62 1.83 -11.49
N SER A 528 -17.07 0.83 -10.75
CA SER A 528 -18.33 0.13 -10.95
C SER A 528 -19.36 0.37 -9.84
N ASN A 529 -18.92 0.75 -8.66
CA ASN A 529 -19.74 0.86 -7.46
C ASN A 529 -19.96 2.32 -7.06
N THR A 530 -21.20 2.78 -7.08
CA THR A 530 -21.56 4.15 -6.72
C THR A 530 -21.27 4.51 -5.27
N ALA A 531 -21.09 3.53 -4.37
CA ALA A 531 -20.66 3.77 -3.00
C ALA A 531 -19.26 4.43 -2.93
N PHE A 532 -18.40 4.19 -3.92
CA PHE A 532 -17.09 4.81 -4.05
C PHE A 532 -17.12 6.19 -4.76
N LYS A 533 -18.31 6.69 -5.16
CA LYS A 533 -18.45 7.88 -6.01
C LYS A 533 -17.73 9.11 -5.44
N ASP A 534 -17.88 9.33 -4.15
CA ASP A 534 -17.34 10.49 -3.45
C ASP A 534 -16.00 10.18 -2.76
N ARG A 535 -15.45 9.00 -3.01
CA ARG A 535 -14.14 8.55 -2.54
C ARG A 535 -13.21 8.41 -3.75
N PRO A 536 -12.41 9.41 -4.02
CA PRO A 536 -11.57 9.42 -5.20
C PRO A 536 -10.52 8.32 -5.13
N PHE A 537 -10.46 7.56 -6.22
CA PHE A 537 -9.49 6.50 -6.42
C PHE A 537 -8.80 6.73 -7.77
N PHE A 538 -7.61 7.33 -7.73
CA PHE A 538 -6.92 7.80 -8.92
C PHE A 538 -5.86 6.83 -9.43
N PRO A 539 -5.58 6.85 -10.74
CA PRO A 539 -4.51 6.06 -11.33
C PRO A 539 -3.15 6.29 -10.67
N ALA A 540 -2.86 7.52 -10.28
CA ALA A 540 -1.58 7.88 -9.67
C ALA A 540 -1.40 7.42 -8.21
N VAL A 541 -2.36 6.71 -7.63
CA VAL A 541 -2.26 6.22 -6.24
C VAL A 541 -1.10 5.24 -6.05
N ASP A 542 -0.69 4.56 -7.10
CA ASP A 542 0.38 3.57 -7.13
C ASP A 542 1.78 4.13 -7.39
N ASP A 543 1.94 5.46 -7.43
CA ASP A 543 3.26 6.10 -7.59
C ASP A 543 4.32 5.61 -6.57
N TYR A 544 3.92 5.37 -5.33
CA TYR A 544 4.83 4.78 -4.33
C TYR A 544 5.26 3.35 -4.68
N LEU A 545 4.41 2.57 -5.35
CA LEU A 545 4.76 1.22 -5.80
C LEU A 545 5.76 1.25 -6.95
N HIS A 546 5.66 2.23 -7.86
CA HIS A 546 6.66 2.43 -8.90
C HIS A 546 8.04 2.69 -8.29
N GLN A 547 8.10 3.57 -7.28
CA GLN A 547 9.33 3.91 -6.58
C GLN A 547 9.86 2.75 -5.72
N ALA A 548 8.98 1.97 -5.10
CA ALA A 548 9.34 0.77 -4.36
C ALA A 548 9.79 -0.39 -5.27
N ALA A 549 9.19 -0.51 -6.45
CA ALA A 549 9.51 -1.56 -7.40
C ALA A 549 10.86 -1.36 -8.09
N ASP A 550 11.19 -0.12 -8.47
CA ASP A 550 12.43 0.14 -9.21
C ASP A 550 13.03 1.50 -8.85
N ARG A 551 14.32 1.48 -8.47
CA ARG A 551 15.11 2.67 -8.20
C ARG A 551 15.11 3.68 -9.35
N ALA A 552 14.92 3.25 -10.58
CA ALA A 552 14.84 4.13 -11.74
C ALA A 552 13.63 5.10 -11.66
N ASN A 553 12.65 4.81 -10.82
CA ASN A 553 11.48 5.64 -10.55
C ASN A 553 11.63 6.56 -9.32
N TRP A 554 12.80 6.58 -8.67
CA TRP A 554 13.02 7.51 -7.57
C TRP A 554 13.04 8.95 -8.09
N PRO A 555 12.41 9.89 -7.38
CA PRO A 555 12.42 11.29 -7.77
C PRO A 555 13.82 11.89 -7.81
N ASP A 556 14.03 12.88 -8.64
CA ASP A 556 15.31 13.59 -8.74
C ASP A 556 15.74 14.14 -7.38
N GLY A 557 16.95 13.76 -6.95
CA GLY A 557 17.54 14.20 -5.69
C GLY A 557 17.12 13.38 -4.46
N ILE A 558 16.18 12.45 -4.57
CA ILE A 558 15.79 11.54 -3.49
C ILE A 558 16.59 10.25 -3.57
N ILE A 559 17.22 9.89 -2.47
CA ILE A 559 17.82 8.57 -2.24
C ILE A 559 17.14 8.00 -0.99
N TYR A 560 16.36 6.94 -1.17
CA TYR A 560 15.68 6.29 -0.06
C TYR A 560 16.68 5.60 0.88
N ASP A 561 16.80 6.12 2.09
CA ASP A 561 17.68 5.69 3.17
C ASP A 561 16.94 5.86 4.52
N PRO A 562 15.91 5.02 4.77
CA PRO A 562 15.01 5.21 5.91
C PRO A 562 15.66 4.91 7.27
N GLU A 563 16.84 4.30 7.32
CA GLU A 563 17.66 4.14 8.52
C GLU A 563 18.52 5.39 8.80
N GLY A 564 18.76 6.22 7.76
CA GLY A 564 19.60 7.43 7.88
C GLY A 564 21.09 7.12 8.09
N ASP A 565 21.56 5.94 7.75
CA ASP A 565 22.93 5.48 7.95
C ASP A 565 23.86 5.68 6.74
N GLY A 566 23.32 6.24 5.65
CA GLY A 566 24.02 6.44 4.38
C GLY A 566 23.95 5.23 3.44
N THR A 567 23.21 4.18 3.81
CA THR A 567 23.03 2.98 2.98
C THR A 567 21.66 3.03 2.31
N PRO A 568 21.58 3.25 0.99
CA PRO A 568 20.30 3.24 0.31
C PRO A 568 19.57 1.91 0.47
N MET A 569 18.24 1.95 0.56
CA MET A 569 17.44 0.74 0.52
C MET A 569 17.69 -0.05 -0.78
N PRO A 570 17.32 -1.35 -0.86
CA PRO A 570 17.45 -2.14 -2.08
C PRO A 570 16.82 -1.44 -3.31
N SER A 571 17.41 -1.64 -4.48
CA SER A 571 16.93 -1.05 -5.74
C SER A 571 15.52 -1.51 -6.14
N SER A 572 15.02 -2.58 -5.55
CA SER A 572 13.68 -3.11 -5.71
C SER A 572 13.22 -3.77 -4.41
N LEU A 573 12.01 -3.48 -3.98
CA LEU A 573 11.35 -4.09 -2.83
C LEU A 573 10.33 -5.16 -3.24
N GLY A 574 10.01 -5.26 -4.55
CA GLY A 574 9.04 -6.20 -5.07
C GLY A 574 8.72 -5.94 -6.54
N VAL A 575 7.71 -6.60 -7.07
CA VAL A 575 7.28 -6.42 -8.45
C VAL A 575 5.91 -5.74 -8.52
N HIS A 576 5.82 -4.67 -9.30
CA HIS A 576 4.60 -3.97 -9.62
C HIS A 576 4.19 -4.23 -11.07
N GLU A 577 2.92 -4.45 -11.30
CA GLU A 577 2.24 -4.39 -12.59
C GLU A 577 0.73 -4.39 -12.41
N HIS A 578 -0.01 -4.11 -13.49
CA HIS A 578 -1.45 -4.18 -13.55
C HIS A 578 -1.92 -5.41 -14.32
N TRP A 579 -3.08 -5.96 -13.94
CA TRP A 579 -3.71 -7.04 -14.68
C TRP A 579 -4.22 -6.60 -16.06
N ASN A 580 -4.43 -7.57 -16.95
CA ASN A 580 -4.91 -7.30 -18.31
C ASN A 580 -6.33 -6.70 -18.34
N ASN A 581 -7.25 -7.16 -17.51
CA ASN A 581 -8.62 -6.64 -17.39
C ASN A 581 -9.38 -7.23 -16.20
N ASN A 582 -10.48 -6.59 -15.81
CA ASN A 582 -11.32 -6.99 -14.68
C ASN A 582 -11.97 -8.38 -14.80
N THR A 583 -12.15 -8.89 -16.01
CA THR A 583 -12.82 -10.17 -16.23
C THR A 583 -11.85 -11.32 -16.00
N LYS A 584 -10.68 -11.24 -16.60
CA LYS A 584 -9.68 -12.32 -16.54
C LYS A 584 -8.76 -12.21 -15.33
N LYS A 585 -8.43 -10.98 -14.90
CA LYS A 585 -7.54 -10.68 -13.76
C LYS A 585 -6.15 -11.33 -13.89
N GLN A 586 -5.61 -11.36 -15.12
CA GLN A 586 -4.35 -12.03 -15.43
C GLN A 586 -3.19 -11.03 -15.39
N TYR A 587 -2.17 -11.38 -14.67
CA TYR A 587 -0.86 -10.73 -14.64
C TYR A 587 0.11 -11.41 -15.60
N SER A 588 1.31 -10.85 -15.77
CA SER A 588 2.27 -11.35 -16.76
C SER A 588 2.67 -12.81 -16.54
N LYS A 589 2.83 -13.27 -15.28
CA LYS A 589 3.13 -14.67 -15.00
C LYS A 589 1.94 -15.61 -15.18
N ASP A 590 0.71 -15.12 -15.04
CA ASP A 590 -0.47 -15.91 -15.35
C ASP A 590 -0.57 -16.21 -16.85
N LEU A 591 -0.04 -15.30 -17.68
CA LEU A 591 0.06 -15.42 -19.12
C LEU A 591 1.31 -16.21 -19.55
N ASN A 592 2.44 -16.02 -18.85
CA ASN A 592 3.71 -16.69 -19.10
C ASN A 592 4.42 -17.06 -17.79
N PRO A 593 4.23 -18.28 -17.26
CA PRO A 593 4.79 -18.70 -15.97
C PRO A 593 6.32 -18.59 -15.84
N ASN A 594 7.04 -18.59 -16.96
CA ASN A 594 8.48 -18.41 -17.00
C ASN A 594 8.92 -16.93 -17.15
N GLY A 595 7.95 -16.02 -17.24
CA GLY A 595 8.16 -14.59 -17.38
C GLY A 595 8.48 -13.91 -16.04
N LYS A 596 8.61 -12.60 -16.12
CA LYS A 596 8.65 -11.70 -14.94
C LYS A 596 7.24 -11.26 -14.61
N GLY A 597 7.05 -10.66 -13.44
CA GLY A 597 5.79 -10.04 -13.04
C GLY A 597 5.11 -10.76 -11.89
N ILE A 598 3.84 -10.45 -11.69
CA ILE A 598 3.00 -11.01 -10.64
C ILE A 598 2.44 -12.38 -11.07
N ASP A 599 2.36 -13.31 -10.12
CA ASP A 599 1.74 -14.64 -10.21
C ASP A 599 0.52 -14.65 -9.28
N LEU A 600 -0.68 -14.36 -9.82
CA LEU A 600 -1.92 -14.34 -9.03
C LEU A 600 -2.54 -15.72 -8.97
N VAL A 601 -2.27 -16.47 -7.91
CA VAL A 601 -2.90 -17.78 -7.67
C VAL A 601 -4.14 -17.62 -6.80
N SER A 602 -5.20 -18.38 -7.11
CA SER A 602 -6.45 -18.26 -6.37
C SER A 602 -6.93 -19.59 -5.77
N PHE A 603 -7.75 -19.47 -4.72
CA PHE A 603 -8.52 -20.58 -4.19
C PHE A 603 -9.99 -20.15 -3.94
N PRO A 604 -10.98 -20.80 -4.58
CA PRO A 604 -10.83 -21.84 -5.59
C PRO A 604 -10.07 -21.37 -6.84
N SER A 605 -9.41 -22.30 -7.52
CA SER A 605 -8.49 -22.02 -8.63
C SER A 605 -9.15 -21.48 -9.91
N ASN A 606 -10.47 -21.43 -9.96
CA ASN A 606 -11.25 -20.93 -11.08
C ASN A 606 -11.59 -19.42 -10.98
N LEU A 607 -11.14 -18.74 -9.93
CA LEU A 607 -11.39 -17.29 -9.76
C LEU A 607 -10.51 -16.45 -10.69
N VAL A 608 -9.29 -16.88 -10.93
CA VAL A 608 -8.42 -16.32 -11.96
C VAL A 608 -8.53 -17.23 -13.17
N GLN A 609 -8.90 -16.70 -14.30
CA GLN A 609 -8.76 -17.42 -15.54
C GLN A 609 -7.26 -17.42 -15.89
N HIS A 610 -6.51 -18.35 -15.33
CA HIS A 610 -5.28 -18.69 -16.03
C HIS A 610 -5.73 -19.06 -17.44
N GLU A 611 -5.26 -18.34 -18.46
CA GLU A 611 -5.30 -18.98 -19.75
C GLU A 611 -4.67 -20.31 -19.43
N ASN A 612 -5.50 -21.39 -19.53
CA ASN A 612 -4.86 -22.65 -19.71
C ASN A 612 -3.74 -22.29 -20.65
N VAL A 613 -2.49 -22.50 -20.22
CA VAL A 613 -1.49 -22.90 -21.16
C VAL A 613 -2.01 -24.28 -21.61
N THR A 614 -3.15 -24.31 -22.27
CA THR A 614 -3.20 -24.94 -23.54
C THR A 614 -2.04 -24.24 -24.16
N ASN A 615 -0.83 -24.92 -24.00
CA ASN A 615 0.13 -24.71 -25.00
C ASN A 615 -0.66 -24.35 -26.27
N SER A 616 -1.00 -23.09 -26.47
CA SER A 616 -1.06 -22.53 -27.78
C SER A 616 0.39 -22.52 -28.14
N ILE A 617 0.86 -23.76 -28.21
CA ILE A 617 1.91 -24.19 -29.05
C ILE A 617 1.67 -23.41 -30.31
N SER A 618 2.42 -22.37 -30.50
CA SER A 618 2.92 -22.11 -31.83
C SER A 618 3.52 -23.44 -32.29
N GLY A 619 2.68 -24.27 -32.88
CA GLY A 619 2.91 -25.63 -33.31
C GLY A 619 3.39 -26.58 -32.21
N ILE A 620 2.65 -27.66 -31.94
CA ILE A 620 3.19 -28.88 -31.32
C ILE A 620 4.40 -29.22 -32.18
N LYS A 621 5.60 -28.83 -31.71
CA LYS A 621 6.80 -28.94 -32.55
C LYS A 621 7.39 -30.35 -32.49
N TYR A 622 7.28 -30.99 -31.32
CA TYR A 622 7.97 -32.28 -31.09
C TYR A 622 7.04 -33.44 -30.73
N THR A 623 5.99 -33.25 -29.89
CA THR A 623 5.15 -34.36 -29.45
C THR A 623 3.66 -34.18 -29.77
N SER A 624 3.00 -35.14 -30.35
CA SER A 624 1.57 -35.19 -30.60
C SER A 624 0.98 -36.54 -30.20
N ASN A 625 -0.38 -36.65 -30.18
CA ASN A 625 -1.10 -37.92 -29.93
C ASN A 625 -0.73 -38.63 -28.60
N LEU A 626 -0.43 -37.87 -27.54
CA LEU A 626 -0.06 -38.39 -26.24
C LEU A 626 -1.26 -39.11 -25.58
N LYS A 627 -1.12 -40.43 -25.35
CA LYS A 627 -2.12 -41.24 -24.71
C LYS A 627 -1.46 -42.19 -23.69
N LEU A 628 -2.18 -42.49 -22.61
CA LEU A 628 -1.74 -43.40 -21.55
C LEU A 628 -2.85 -44.39 -21.24
N TYR A 629 -2.57 -45.67 -21.46
CA TYR A 629 -3.57 -46.71 -21.28
C TYR A 629 -2.96 -48.09 -20.89
N PRO A 630 -3.67 -48.93 -20.11
CA PRO A 630 -4.89 -48.61 -19.38
C PRO A 630 -4.60 -47.55 -18.31
N ASN A 631 -5.57 -46.66 -18.07
CA ASN A 631 -5.52 -45.69 -17.00
C ASN A 631 -6.94 -45.54 -16.41
N PRO A 632 -7.20 -46.05 -15.23
CA PRO A 632 -6.28 -46.63 -14.24
C PRO A 632 -5.59 -47.92 -14.64
N CYS A 633 -4.38 -48.17 -14.11
CA CYS A 633 -3.66 -49.44 -14.27
C CYS A 633 -3.39 -50.11 -12.92
N THR A 634 -3.09 -51.46 -12.98
CA THR A 634 -2.72 -52.24 -11.78
C THR A 634 -1.23 -52.53 -11.76
N TYR A 635 -0.67 -53.01 -12.87
CA TYR A 635 0.74 -53.43 -12.95
C TYR A 635 1.52 -52.71 -14.04
N GLN A 636 0.88 -52.30 -15.12
CA GLN A 636 1.54 -51.71 -16.27
C GLN A 636 0.59 -50.80 -17.04
N ALA A 637 1.12 -49.65 -17.52
CA ALA A 637 0.48 -48.81 -18.52
C ALA A 637 1.37 -48.63 -19.73
N THR A 638 0.80 -48.24 -20.87
CA THR A 638 1.53 -47.90 -22.10
C THR A 638 1.35 -46.43 -22.39
N LEU A 639 2.46 -45.72 -22.52
CA LEU A 639 2.50 -44.36 -23.02
C LEU A 639 2.70 -44.39 -24.53
N SER A 640 1.74 -43.89 -25.28
CA SER A 640 1.81 -43.75 -26.73
C SER A 640 1.94 -42.25 -27.08
N TYR A 641 2.88 -41.91 -27.97
CA TYR A 641 3.10 -40.56 -28.45
C TYR A 641 3.72 -40.57 -29.85
N GLN A 642 3.63 -39.44 -30.55
CA GLN A 642 4.22 -39.26 -31.86
C GLN A 642 5.18 -38.07 -31.83
N LEU A 643 6.40 -38.28 -32.30
CA LEU A 643 7.37 -37.20 -32.52
C LEU A 643 7.24 -36.70 -33.95
N THR A 644 7.11 -35.39 -34.11
CA THR A 644 7.02 -34.72 -35.41
C THR A 644 8.37 -34.44 -36.01
N GLU A 645 9.41 -34.33 -35.18
CA GLU A 645 10.80 -34.08 -35.53
C GLU A 645 11.75 -34.90 -34.63
N ASN A 646 13.02 -34.98 -34.98
CA ASN A 646 14.03 -35.62 -34.13
C ASN A 646 14.16 -34.87 -32.80
N ALA A 647 14.08 -35.53 -31.68
CA ALA A 647 14.09 -34.92 -30.36
C ALA A 647 14.84 -35.75 -29.31
N ARG A 648 15.47 -35.10 -28.37
CA ARG A 648 15.94 -35.74 -27.14
C ARG A 648 14.76 -35.88 -26.19
N ILE A 649 14.46 -37.15 -25.84
CA ILE A 649 13.31 -37.48 -25.02
C ILE A 649 13.75 -37.84 -23.62
N ASN A 650 13.06 -37.30 -22.63
CA ASN A 650 13.14 -37.72 -21.25
C ASN A 650 11.71 -38.01 -20.76
N ILE A 651 11.46 -39.26 -20.38
CA ILE A 651 10.16 -39.71 -19.85
C ILE A 651 10.37 -40.18 -18.42
N ASP A 652 9.68 -39.55 -17.49
CA ASP A 652 9.71 -39.87 -16.07
C ASP A 652 8.32 -40.07 -15.52
N LEU A 653 8.17 -41.00 -14.56
CA LEU A 653 7.01 -41.08 -13.70
C LEU A 653 7.34 -40.32 -12.40
N VAL A 654 6.53 -39.31 -12.05
CA VAL A 654 6.73 -38.50 -10.85
C VAL A 654 5.52 -38.61 -9.92
N SER A 655 5.74 -38.57 -8.62
CA SER A 655 4.71 -38.42 -7.61
C SER A 655 4.10 -37.01 -7.61
N LEU A 656 2.95 -36.82 -6.94
CA LEU A 656 2.29 -35.50 -6.88
C LEU A 656 3.11 -34.42 -6.18
N ASP A 657 4.10 -34.80 -5.35
CA ASP A 657 5.07 -33.93 -4.71
C ASP A 657 6.32 -33.68 -5.58
N GLY A 658 6.31 -34.14 -6.85
CA GLY A 658 7.35 -33.84 -7.83
C GLY A 658 8.57 -34.76 -7.80
N ARG A 659 8.61 -35.81 -6.92
CA ARG A 659 9.73 -36.77 -6.90
C ARG A 659 9.67 -37.70 -8.09
N ILE A 660 10.81 -37.95 -8.72
CA ILE A 660 10.92 -38.96 -9.76
C ILE A 660 10.84 -40.35 -9.10
N MET A 661 9.81 -41.07 -9.45
CA MET A 661 9.55 -42.43 -8.97
C MET A 661 10.20 -43.50 -9.88
N LYS A 662 10.18 -43.25 -11.18
CA LYS A 662 10.84 -44.09 -12.18
C LYS A 662 11.29 -43.24 -13.38
N HIS A 663 12.49 -43.55 -13.89
CA HIS A 663 12.93 -43.13 -15.21
C HIS A 663 12.49 -44.15 -16.22
N ILE A 664 11.74 -43.71 -17.26
CA ILE A 664 11.17 -44.63 -18.26
C ILE A 664 12.06 -44.64 -19.50
N LYS A 665 12.45 -43.47 -20.01
CA LYS A 665 13.28 -43.34 -21.20
C LYS A 665 14.05 -42.01 -21.23
N HIS A 666 15.33 -42.09 -21.56
CA HIS A 666 16.18 -40.89 -21.76
C HIS A 666 17.10 -41.13 -22.95
N MET A 667 16.71 -40.67 -24.14
CA MET A 667 17.51 -40.86 -25.35
C MET A 667 17.10 -39.92 -26.50
N GLN A 668 17.94 -39.85 -27.53
CA GLN A 668 17.60 -39.20 -28.78
C GLN A 668 16.75 -40.13 -29.63
N LEU A 669 15.66 -39.62 -30.16
CA LEU A 669 14.75 -40.36 -31.05
C LEU A 669 14.51 -39.60 -32.35
N ALA A 670 14.31 -40.29 -33.43
CA ALA A 670 13.87 -39.72 -34.70
C ALA A 670 12.40 -39.36 -34.70
N ALA A 671 11.93 -38.62 -35.69
CA ALA A 671 10.50 -38.41 -35.93
C ALA A 671 9.82 -39.77 -36.14
N GLY A 672 8.63 -39.99 -35.53
CA GLY A 672 7.92 -41.26 -35.62
C GLY A 672 6.96 -41.51 -34.46
N ALA A 673 6.20 -42.58 -34.52
CA ALA A 673 5.31 -43.03 -33.46
C ALA A 673 6.01 -43.98 -32.49
N TYR A 674 5.79 -43.81 -31.19
CA TYR A 674 6.45 -44.53 -30.11
C TYR A 674 5.45 -45.03 -29.08
N MET A 675 5.79 -46.14 -28.45
CA MET A 675 5.06 -46.72 -27.34
C MET A 675 6.06 -47.18 -26.27
N ASP A 676 5.94 -46.64 -25.08
CA ASP A 676 6.78 -47.02 -23.94
C ASP A 676 5.95 -47.61 -22.81
N LYS A 677 6.44 -48.69 -22.25
CA LYS A 677 5.79 -49.38 -21.13
C LYS A 677 6.19 -48.71 -19.82
N ILE A 678 5.20 -48.39 -19.02
CA ILE A 678 5.38 -47.87 -17.64
C ILE A 678 5.06 -49.03 -16.70
N ASP A 679 6.07 -49.59 -16.09
CA ASP A 679 5.91 -50.61 -15.06
C ASP A 679 5.48 -49.96 -13.75
N ALA A 680 4.30 -50.30 -13.24
CA ALA A 680 3.74 -49.80 -11.99
C ALA A 680 4.05 -50.69 -10.79
N ASN A 681 4.76 -51.82 -10.98
CA ASN A 681 5.11 -52.72 -9.88
C ASN A 681 5.98 -52.01 -8.84
N GLY A 682 5.68 -52.23 -7.56
CA GLY A 682 6.38 -51.60 -6.43
C GLY A 682 5.97 -50.15 -6.13
N LEU A 683 5.07 -49.59 -6.92
CA LEU A 683 4.49 -48.27 -6.62
C LEU A 683 3.23 -48.42 -5.75
N ARG A 684 3.03 -47.46 -4.86
CA ARG A 684 1.83 -47.40 -4.02
C ARG A 684 0.60 -47.06 -4.87
N LYS A 685 -0.57 -47.55 -4.48
CA LYS A 685 -1.84 -47.13 -5.08
C LYS A 685 -2.02 -45.61 -4.93
N GLY A 686 -2.49 -44.95 -5.97
CA GLY A 686 -2.68 -43.49 -6.00
C GLY A 686 -2.39 -42.85 -7.35
N PHE A 687 -2.24 -41.57 -7.35
CA PHE A 687 -2.03 -40.77 -8.55
C PHE A 687 -0.55 -40.41 -8.75
N TYR A 688 -0.12 -40.53 -10.00
CA TYR A 688 1.20 -40.16 -10.48
C TYR A 688 1.08 -39.30 -11.73
N ILE A 689 2.14 -38.61 -12.10
CA ILE A 689 2.24 -37.81 -13.33
C ILE A 689 3.33 -38.43 -14.21
N CYS A 690 2.94 -38.91 -15.38
CA CYS A 690 3.89 -39.27 -16.40
C CYS A 690 4.28 -37.99 -17.14
N ARG A 691 5.56 -37.65 -17.07
CA ARG A 691 6.16 -36.44 -17.64
C ARG A 691 7.02 -36.83 -18.83
N ILE A 692 6.73 -36.26 -20.01
CA ILE A 692 7.54 -36.43 -21.22
C ILE A 692 8.11 -35.07 -21.61
N ALA A 693 9.42 -34.95 -21.68
CA ALA A 693 10.13 -33.79 -22.21
C ALA A 693 10.77 -34.17 -23.56
N ALA A 694 10.49 -33.36 -24.60
CA ALA A 694 11.06 -33.50 -25.93
C ALA A 694 11.78 -32.19 -26.28
N ASN A 695 13.12 -32.19 -26.23
CA ASN A 695 13.91 -30.97 -26.27
C ASN A 695 13.39 -29.93 -25.23
N ASN A 696 12.84 -28.82 -25.70
CA ASN A 696 12.29 -27.74 -24.83
C ASN A 696 10.77 -27.85 -24.62
N GLU A 697 10.11 -28.88 -25.17
CA GLU A 697 8.68 -29.13 -24.96
C GLU A 697 8.48 -30.08 -23.79
N LEU A 698 7.63 -29.73 -22.82
CA LEU A 698 7.25 -30.58 -21.67
C LEU A 698 5.75 -30.88 -21.74
N ARG A 699 5.43 -32.18 -21.66
CA ARG A 699 4.04 -32.71 -21.60
C ARG A 699 3.85 -33.57 -20.38
N THR A 700 2.66 -33.55 -19.84
CA THR A 700 2.31 -34.40 -18.70
C THR A 700 0.97 -35.11 -18.92
N ILE A 701 0.83 -36.29 -18.37
CA ILE A 701 -0.42 -37.06 -18.35
C ILE A 701 -0.56 -37.75 -17.01
N LYS A 702 -1.75 -37.71 -16.41
CA LYS A 702 -2.04 -38.31 -15.11
C LYS A 702 -2.17 -39.84 -15.26
N LEU A 703 -1.53 -40.59 -14.35
CA LEU A 703 -1.66 -42.03 -14.21
C LEU A 703 -2.28 -42.36 -12.85
N GLU A 704 -3.31 -43.20 -12.83
CA GLU A 704 -3.88 -43.75 -11.62
C GLU A 704 -3.45 -45.22 -11.49
N ILE A 705 -2.88 -45.59 -10.33
CA ILE A 705 -2.51 -46.98 -9.97
C ILE A 705 -3.52 -47.48 -8.94
N LYS A 706 -4.17 -48.62 -9.23
CA LYS A 706 -5.17 -49.29 -8.38
C LYS A 706 -4.63 -50.49 -7.60
#